data_25d976b11706633a0b60294632de460b
#
_entry.id   25d976b11706633a0b60294632de460b
#
_cell.length_a   1.000
_cell.length_b   1.000
_cell.length_c   1.000
_cell.angle_alpha   90.00
_cell.angle_beta   90.00
_cell.angle_gamma   90.00
#
_symmetry.space_group_name_H-M   'P 1'
#
loop_
_entity.id
_entity.type
_entity.pdbx_description
1 polymer ?
#
loop_
_entity_poly.entity_id
_entity_poly.type
_entity_poly.pdbx_seq_one_letter_code
_entity_poly.pdbx_strand_id
1 'polypeptide(L)'
;MALKEEIERIVHSAWPDPFEILGIHVIKWGGKEYVAVRAFLPDAADAAVVEVGSGREYPMKRLHKDGFFEAVIRGRTDVFQYRLKKTDQGNKTSLIIDPYSFLPILSDYDLYLIAEGTHYNQYDKLGAHEMTVDGVEGVFFAVWAPNAIRVSVTGDFNEWDGRRHMMRVRGSTGVWELFIPGLRQGVIYKYEVKSRYKGFLAEKADPYAFYSELRPKSASVVWNLDRYLWSDNRWMEARKETNWFESPMSIYEVHLGSWRRVPEEGGRWLTYRELADSLVPYVKDMGYTHVELMPVSEHPLDESWGYQTALYEYGDPLKGEQKDWGTLVFNYGRTEVANFLISNALFWLDKYHIDGLRVDAVASMLYLDYSRKPGEWTPNKFGGNENLEAVALIKRFNEIVHGRHPGVLTVAEESTAWPAVSRPTHLGGLGFSMKWNMGWMNDILRYFSDDPIFRKYHQNNLTFALLYAFTENFILVLSHDEVVYGKRSLLDKMPGDFWQKFANLRLLFSYMFAQPGKKLHFMGAEIGQWWEWNANSSLDWHLLQYEPHKKLQAFVKDLNDLYRSEPSMHEVDFTYEGFEWIDFSDYGRSIVSFIRKAKNPADFLVFVFNFTPVRRYNYRIGVPKGGFYREVLNSDSGLYWGSNTGNQGGRNADAIPWHRRPCSLNLDLPPLGALVFKPA
;
A
#
# COMPACT_ATOMS: atom_id res chain seq x y z
N MET A 1 -7.22 -27.63 -46.05
CA MET A 1 -5.89 -26.98 -46.11
C MET A 1 -6.08 -25.54 -45.64
N ALA A 2 -5.13 -25.04 -44.89
CA ALA A 2 -5.13 -23.62 -44.48
C ALA A 2 -5.05 -22.73 -45.74
N LEU A 3 -5.78 -21.63 -45.76
CA LEU A 3 -5.71 -20.67 -46.85
C LEU A 3 -4.38 -19.91 -46.80
N LYS A 4 -3.83 -19.51 -47.93
CA LYS A 4 -2.58 -18.77 -47.98
C LYS A 4 -2.60 -17.50 -47.07
N GLU A 5 -3.73 -16.82 -47.04
CA GLU A 5 -3.92 -15.63 -46.22
C GLU A 5 -3.88 -15.95 -44.70
N GLU A 6 -4.47 -17.06 -44.26
CA GLU A 6 -4.41 -17.52 -42.86
C GLU A 6 -2.97 -17.80 -42.43
N ILE A 7 -2.20 -18.48 -43.29
CA ILE A 7 -0.79 -18.78 -43.05
C ILE A 7 0.03 -17.50 -42.90
N GLU A 8 -0.12 -16.55 -43.85
CA GLU A 8 0.59 -15.26 -43.79
C GLU A 8 0.29 -14.49 -42.50
N ARG A 9 -0.99 -14.48 -42.09
CA ARG A 9 -1.39 -13.78 -40.86
C ARG A 9 -0.88 -14.45 -39.60
N ILE A 10 -0.77 -15.77 -39.53
CA ILE A 10 -0.13 -16.49 -38.41
C ILE A 10 1.38 -16.22 -38.39
N VAL A 11 2.06 -16.37 -39.51
CA VAL A 11 3.52 -16.17 -39.62
C VAL A 11 3.95 -14.75 -39.24
N HIS A 12 3.11 -13.75 -39.58
CA HIS A 12 3.32 -12.35 -39.21
C HIS A 12 2.63 -11.92 -37.91
N SER A 13 2.16 -12.91 -37.14
CA SER A 13 1.47 -12.68 -35.86
C SER A 13 0.39 -11.58 -35.94
N ALA A 14 -0.48 -11.69 -36.93
CA ALA A 14 -1.59 -10.77 -37.18
C ALA A 14 -2.97 -11.42 -37.03
N TRP A 15 -3.05 -12.67 -36.53
CA TRP A 15 -4.29 -13.36 -36.26
C TRP A 15 -4.70 -13.16 -34.79
N PRO A 16 -5.94 -12.72 -34.49
CA PRO A 16 -6.35 -12.41 -33.13
C PRO A 16 -6.58 -13.65 -32.25
N ASP A 17 -6.99 -14.77 -32.83
CA ASP A 17 -7.12 -16.04 -32.12
C ASP A 17 -6.38 -17.17 -32.86
N PRO A 18 -5.11 -17.44 -32.51
CA PRO A 18 -4.31 -18.45 -33.17
C PRO A 18 -4.89 -19.87 -33.02
N PHE A 19 -5.75 -20.13 -32.05
CA PHE A 19 -6.37 -21.43 -31.82
C PHE A 19 -7.43 -21.77 -32.88
N GLU A 20 -7.91 -20.81 -33.67
CA GLU A 20 -8.78 -21.10 -34.83
C GLU A 20 -8.01 -21.78 -35.96
N ILE A 21 -6.68 -21.59 -36.00
CA ILE A 21 -5.84 -22.09 -37.10
C ILE A 21 -4.85 -23.16 -36.61
N LEU A 22 -4.11 -22.87 -35.51
CA LEU A 22 -3.12 -23.77 -34.93
C LEU A 22 -3.77 -24.84 -34.04
N GLY A 23 -3.07 -25.95 -33.82
CA GLY A 23 -3.59 -27.08 -33.07
C GLY A 23 -4.28 -28.11 -33.96
N ILE A 24 -5.18 -28.92 -33.38
CA ILE A 24 -5.89 -30.03 -34.05
C ILE A 24 -7.34 -29.61 -34.36
N HIS A 25 -7.74 -29.79 -35.64
CA HIS A 25 -9.07 -29.38 -36.12
C HIS A 25 -9.71 -30.42 -36.99
N VAL A 26 -11.03 -30.56 -36.95
CA VAL A 26 -11.82 -31.27 -37.97
C VAL A 26 -12.04 -30.30 -39.15
N ILE A 27 -11.58 -30.68 -40.30
CA ILE A 27 -11.72 -29.91 -41.53
C ILE A 27 -12.59 -30.62 -42.59
N LYS A 28 -13.28 -29.88 -43.42
CA LYS A 28 -14.05 -30.40 -44.57
C LYS A 28 -13.26 -30.16 -45.84
N TRP A 29 -12.99 -31.26 -46.60
CA TRP A 29 -12.31 -31.17 -47.87
C TRP A 29 -12.94 -32.15 -48.88
N GLY A 30 -13.37 -31.68 -50.05
CA GLY A 30 -14.04 -32.48 -51.04
C GLY A 30 -15.31 -33.17 -50.56
N GLY A 31 -16.06 -32.55 -49.63
CA GLY A 31 -17.28 -33.09 -49.06
C GLY A 31 -17.07 -34.18 -47.96
N LYS A 32 -15.84 -34.47 -47.60
CA LYS A 32 -15.47 -35.42 -46.51
C LYS A 32 -14.79 -34.70 -45.35
N GLU A 33 -14.97 -35.23 -44.15
CA GLU A 33 -14.30 -34.73 -42.93
C GLU A 33 -12.95 -35.43 -42.74
N TYR A 34 -11.96 -34.68 -42.30
CA TYR A 34 -10.61 -35.09 -42.00
C TYR A 34 -10.13 -34.36 -40.72
N VAL A 35 -9.11 -34.90 -40.08
CA VAL A 35 -8.38 -34.20 -39.01
C VAL A 35 -7.14 -33.52 -39.62
N ALA A 36 -6.95 -32.25 -39.30
CA ALA A 36 -5.70 -31.54 -39.62
C ALA A 36 -5.05 -31.06 -38.30
N VAL A 37 -3.72 -31.20 -38.22
CA VAL A 37 -2.91 -30.60 -37.18
C VAL A 37 -2.02 -29.55 -37.81
N ARG A 38 -2.01 -28.34 -37.27
CA ARG A 38 -1.21 -27.21 -37.75
C ARG A 38 -0.34 -26.65 -36.63
N ALA A 39 0.89 -26.35 -36.95
CA ALA A 39 1.85 -25.82 -36.02
C ALA A 39 2.73 -24.74 -36.69
N PHE A 40 3.07 -23.71 -35.88
CA PHE A 40 4.06 -22.71 -36.24
C PHE A 40 5.38 -22.98 -35.47
N LEU A 41 6.38 -23.49 -36.16
CA LEU A 41 7.67 -23.94 -35.62
C LEU A 41 8.80 -23.31 -36.45
N PRO A 42 9.14 -22.03 -36.24
CA PRO A 42 10.06 -21.28 -37.10
C PRO A 42 11.49 -21.85 -37.14
N ASP A 43 11.92 -22.48 -36.08
CA ASP A 43 13.23 -23.11 -35.93
C ASP A 43 13.29 -24.59 -36.36
N ALA A 44 12.17 -25.19 -36.79
CA ALA A 44 12.13 -26.57 -37.22
C ALA A 44 12.60 -26.72 -38.69
N ALA A 45 13.44 -27.71 -38.95
CA ALA A 45 13.74 -28.21 -40.31
C ALA A 45 12.62 -29.13 -40.78
N ASP A 46 12.13 -30.00 -39.87
CA ASP A 46 11.08 -30.97 -40.15
C ASP A 46 10.18 -31.17 -38.91
N ALA A 47 8.93 -31.61 -39.14
CA ALA A 47 7.97 -31.86 -38.07
C ALA A 47 7.06 -33.05 -38.38
N ALA A 48 6.61 -33.74 -37.31
CA ALA A 48 5.59 -34.79 -37.40
C ALA A 48 4.66 -34.74 -36.20
N VAL A 49 3.41 -35.14 -36.36
CA VAL A 49 2.44 -35.38 -35.31
C VAL A 49 2.63 -36.79 -34.77
N VAL A 50 2.74 -36.97 -33.48
CA VAL A 50 2.84 -38.26 -32.80
C VAL A 50 1.58 -38.46 -31.95
N GLU A 51 0.78 -39.47 -32.27
CA GLU A 51 -0.43 -39.81 -31.55
C GLU A 51 -0.07 -40.43 -30.19
N VAL A 52 -0.64 -39.85 -29.10
CA VAL A 52 -0.46 -40.40 -27.75
C VAL A 52 -1.23 -41.73 -27.63
N GLY A 53 -0.58 -42.73 -27.02
CA GLY A 53 -1.13 -44.08 -26.86
C GLY A 53 -0.75 -45.07 -27.96
N SER A 54 -0.93 -44.71 -29.25
CA SER A 54 -0.53 -45.58 -30.36
C SER A 54 0.95 -45.39 -30.81
N GLY A 55 1.53 -44.22 -30.53
CA GLY A 55 2.86 -43.84 -31.02
C GLY A 55 2.95 -43.62 -32.54
N ARG A 56 1.82 -43.63 -33.24
CA ARG A 56 1.79 -43.46 -34.71
C ARG A 56 2.23 -42.06 -35.09
N GLU A 57 3.13 -41.97 -36.05
CA GLU A 57 3.65 -40.71 -36.59
C GLU A 57 2.96 -40.33 -37.90
N TYR A 58 2.64 -39.05 -38.01
CA TYR A 58 2.07 -38.45 -39.23
C TYR A 58 2.97 -37.28 -39.65
N PRO A 59 3.77 -37.40 -40.72
CA PRO A 59 4.63 -36.33 -41.21
C PRO A 59 3.85 -35.06 -41.55
N MET A 60 4.39 -33.91 -41.16
CA MET A 60 3.82 -32.59 -41.45
C MET A 60 4.47 -31.99 -42.69
N LYS A 61 3.69 -31.41 -43.55
CA LYS A 61 4.18 -30.66 -44.70
C LYS A 61 4.48 -29.23 -44.32
N ARG A 62 5.67 -28.72 -44.59
CA ARG A 62 6.00 -27.32 -44.48
C ARG A 62 5.27 -26.54 -45.60
N LEU A 63 4.34 -25.63 -45.21
CA LEU A 63 3.56 -24.82 -46.13
C LEU A 63 4.11 -23.40 -46.29
N HIS A 64 4.93 -22.92 -45.34
CA HIS A 64 5.59 -21.63 -45.40
C HIS A 64 7.06 -21.72 -44.98
N LYS A 65 7.92 -20.92 -45.64
CA LYS A 65 9.37 -20.89 -45.39
C LYS A 65 9.73 -20.55 -43.93
N ASP A 66 8.91 -19.74 -43.26
CA ASP A 66 9.14 -19.32 -41.89
C ASP A 66 8.58 -20.31 -40.84
N GLY A 67 8.24 -21.55 -41.23
CA GLY A 67 7.99 -22.64 -40.31
C GLY A 67 6.52 -22.91 -39.99
N PHE A 68 5.60 -22.65 -40.92
CA PHE A 68 4.22 -23.13 -40.80
C PHE A 68 4.10 -24.56 -41.37
N PHE A 69 3.63 -25.50 -40.53
CA PHE A 69 3.51 -26.92 -40.86
C PHE A 69 2.04 -27.37 -40.75
N GLU A 70 1.62 -28.33 -41.64
CA GLU A 70 0.32 -28.96 -41.62
C GLU A 70 0.42 -30.48 -41.86
N ALA A 71 -0.27 -31.27 -41.06
CA ALA A 71 -0.56 -32.67 -41.35
C ALA A 71 -2.06 -32.86 -41.54
N VAL A 72 -2.49 -33.42 -42.69
CA VAL A 72 -3.89 -33.83 -42.94
C VAL A 72 -3.99 -35.32 -42.80
N ILE A 73 -4.71 -35.79 -41.78
CA ILE A 73 -4.82 -37.20 -41.40
C ILE A 73 -6.07 -37.80 -42.06
N ARG A 74 -5.82 -38.61 -43.07
CA ARG A 74 -6.89 -39.26 -43.82
C ARG A 74 -7.45 -40.45 -43.06
N GLY A 75 -8.80 -40.63 -43.15
CA GLY A 75 -9.49 -41.75 -42.52
C GLY A 75 -9.76 -41.57 -41.03
N ARG A 76 -9.63 -40.34 -40.55
CA ARG A 76 -9.98 -39.97 -39.18
C ARG A 76 -10.85 -38.71 -39.17
N THR A 77 -11.87 -38.69 -38.31
CA THR A 77 -12.86 -37.59 -38.18
C THR A 77 -12.95 -37.09 -36.73
N ASP A 78 -12.25 -37.75 -35.81
CA ASP A 78 -12.23 -37.39 -34.38
C ASP A 78 -10.86 -36.83 -33.98
N VAL A 79 -10.88 -35.78 -33.13
CA VAL A 79 -9.66 -35.23 -32.53
C VAL A 79 -9.06 -36.21 -31.53
N PHE A 80 -7.74 -36.17 -31.36
CA PHE A 80 -7.03 -37.07 -30.47
C PHE A 80 -5.87 -36.37 -29.79
N GLN A 81 -5.38 -36.93 -28.68
CA GLN A 81 -4.20 -36.40 -27.98
C GLN A 81 -2.93 -36.69 -28.79
N TYR A 82 -2.12 -35.68 -28.97
CA TYR A 82 -0.89 -35.75 -29.78
C TYR A 82 0.25 -34.96 -29.14
N ARG A 83 1.46 -35.22 -29.63
CA ARG A 83 2.65 -34.42 -29.43
C ARG A 83 3.23 -34.02 -30.78
N LEU A 84 4.02 -32.97 -30.81
CA LEU A 84 4.77 -32.58 -32.00
C LEU A 84 6.18 -33.06 -31.87
N LYS A 85 6.65 -33.87 -32.82
CA LYS A 85 8.04 -34.27 -33.03
C LYS A 85 8.67 -33.21 -33.92
N LYS A 86 9.59 -32.44 -33.36
CA LYS A 86 10.27 -31.33 -34.03
C LYS A 86 11.73 -31.71 -34.25
N THR A 87 12.25 -31.56 -35.46
CA THR A 87 13.65 -31.66 -35.78
C THR A 87 14.18 -30.29 -36.18
N ASP A 88 15.18 -29.79 -35.47
CA ASP A 88 15.78 -28.46 -35.71
C ASP A 88 16.76 -28.47 -36.90
N GLN A 89 17.32 -27.32 -37.24
CA GLN A 89 18.31 -27.16 -38.31
C GLN A 89 19.62 -27.95 -38.05
N GLY A 90 19.92 -28.29 -36.80
CA GLY A 90 21.06 -29.10 -36.37
C GLY A 90 20.76 -30.60 -36.31
N ASN A 91 19.63 -31.06 -36.87
CA ASN A 91 19.13 -32.45 -36.83
C ASN A 91 18.86 -33.00 -35.41
N LYS A 92 18.72 -32.14 -34.40
CA LYS A 92 18.30 -32.56 -33.07
C LYS A 92 16.78 -32.70 -33.07
N THR A 93 16.31 -33.86 -32.64
CA THR A 93 14.86 -34.15 -32.54
C THR A 93 14.41 -34.01 -31.10
N SER A 94 13.27 -33.34 -30.91
CA SER A 94 12.56 -33.18 -29.63
C SER A 94 11.08 -33.51 -29.77
N LEU A 95 10.50 -33.99 -28.70
CA LEU A 95 9.06 -34.25 -28.61
C LEU A 95 8.44 -33.18 -27.67
N ILE A 96 7.60 -32.34 -28.23
CA ILE A 96 7.00 -31.21 -27.50
C ILE A 96 5.48 -31.39 -27.42
N ILE A 97 4.89 -30.86 -26.37
CA ILE A 97 3.42 -30.73 -26.22
C ILE A 97 3.02 -29.40 -26.85
N ASP A 98 2.02 -29.45 -27.71
CA ASP A 98 1.53 -28.26 -28.42
C ASP A 98 0.71 -27.37 -27.47
N PRO A 99 1.11 -26.12 -27.24
CA PRO A 99 0.29 -25.18 -26.43
C PRO A 99 -1.11 -24.97 -26.99
N TYR A 100 -1.28 -25.12 -28.30
CA TYR A 100 -2.57 -24.91 -28.99
C TYR A 100 -3.47 -26.14 -28.95
N SER A 101 -3.10 -27.21 -28.23
CA SER A 101 -3.94 -28.40 -28.01
C SER A 101 -4.89 -28.27 -26.80
N PHE A 102 -4.72 -27.25 -25.96
CA PHE A 102 -5.49 -27.09 -24.74
C PHE A 102 -6.75 -26.26 -24.95
N LEU A 103 -7.83 -26.68 -24.27
CA LEU A 103 -9.09 -25.91 -24.22
C LEU A 103 -8.93 -24.63 -23.40
N PRO A 104 -9.87 -23.66 -23.52
CA PRO A 104 -9.90 -22.49 -22.66
C PRO A 104 -9.96 -22.87 -21.17
N ILE A 105 -9.19 -22.14 -20.34
CA ILE A 105 -9.09 -22.39 -18.90
C ILE A 105 -10.01 -21.46 -18.11
N LEU A 106 -10.05 -20.16 -18.46
CA LEU A 106 -11.01 -19.26 -17.86
C LEU A 106 -12.42 -19.66 -18.26
N SER A 107 -13.30 -19.81 -17.27
CA SER A 107 -14.70 -20.10 -17.50
C SER A 107 -15.44 -18.86 -18.05
N ASP A 108 -16.56 -19.06 -18.73
CA ASP A 108 -17.43 -17.97 -19.16
C ASP A 108 -17.98 -17.18 -17.96
N TYR A 109 -18.12 -17.83 -16.80
CA TYR A 109 -18.50 -17.16 -15.55
C TYR A 109 -17.40 -16.23 -15.02
N ASP A 110 -16.13 -16.65 -15.06
CA ASP A 110 -14.99 -15.77 -14.70
C ASP A 110 -14.98 -14.53 -15.62
N LEU A 111 -15.14 -14.75 -16.94
CA LEU A 111 -15.18 -13.68 -17.93
C LEU A 111 -16.34 -12.71 -17.72
N TYR A 112 -17.53 -13.24 -17.37
CA TYR A 112 -18.69 -12.43 -17.04
C TYR A 112 -18.40 -11.53 -15.82
N LEU A 113 -17.89 -12.09 -14.73
CA LEU A 113 -17.55 -11.34 -13.53
C LEU A 113 -16.44 -10.31 -13.74
N ILE A 114 -15.43 -10.61 -14.59
CA ILE A 114 -14.38 -9.66 -14.97
C ILE A 114 -14.99 -8.47 -15.72
N ALA A 115 -15.85 -8.75 -16.70
CA ALA A 115 -16.49 -7.70 -17.51
C ALA A 115 -17.47 -6.85 -16.70
N GLU A 116 -18.19 -7.45 -15.74
CA GLU A 116 -19.09 -6.75 -14.83
C GLU A 116 -18.32 -5.93 -13.76
N GLY A 117 -17.06 -6.29 -13.48
CA GLY A 117 -16.24 -5.64 -12.45
C GLY A 117 -16.55 -6.14 -11.03
N THR A 118 -16.90 -7.41 -10.88
CA THR A 118 -17.21 -8.07 -9.61
C THR A 118 -16.33 -9.29 -9.30
N HIS A 119 -15.35 -9.57 -10.15
CA HIS A 119 -14.38 -10.64 -9.92
C HIS A 119 -13.27 -10.19 -8.97
N TYR A 120 -13.57 -10.09 -7.68
CA TYR A 120 -12.64 -9.53 -6.69
C TYR A 120 -11.37 -10.35 -6.42
N ASN A 121 -11.31 -11.59 -6.87
CA ASN A 121 -10.13 -12.45 -6.79
C ASN A 121 -9.44 -12.59 -8.16
N GLN A 122 -9.28 -11.49 -8.89
CA GLN A 122 -8.66 -11.52 -10.23
C GLN A 122 -7.22 -12.05 -10.20
N TYR A 123 -6.49 -11.84 -9.11
CA TYR A 123 -5.13 -12.33 -8.91
C TYR A 123 -5.03 -13.86 -8.90
N ASP A 124 -6.12 -14.60 -8.73
CA ASP A 124 -6.15 -16.07 -8.86
C ASP A 124 -6.42 -16.52 -10.31
N LYS A 125 -6.72 -15.57 -11.21
CA LYS A 125 -7.13 -15.84 -12.60
C LYS A 125 -6.25 -15.17 -13.64
N LEU A 126 -5.89 -13.90 -13.41
CA LEU A 126 -4.99 -13.14 -14.26
C LEU A 126 -3.56 -13.23 -13.72
N GLY A 127 -2.57 -13.08 -14.58
CA GLY A 127 -1.18 -13.29 -14.24
C GLY A 127 -0.63 -14.60 -14.77
N ALA A 128 0.43 -15.12 -14.14
CA ALA A 128 1.09 -16.38 -14.48
C ALA A 128 0.98 -17.39 -13.34
N HIS A 129 0.31 -18.51 -13.58
CA HIS A 129 0.00 -19.53 -12.57
C HIS A 129 0.54 -20.90 -12.97
N GLU A 130 1.36 -21.52 -12.10
CA GLU A 130 1.71 -22.94 -12.24
C GLU A 130 0.44 -23.79 -12.02
N MET A 131 0.18 -24.67 -12.95
CA MET A 131 -0.94 -25.61 -12.82
C MET A 131 -0.74 -26.87 -13.66
N THR A 132 -1.60 -27.85 -13.39
CA THR A 132 -1.71 -29.08 -14.19
C THR A 132 -3.01 -29.05 -14.99
N VAL A 133 -2.94 -29.11 -16.30
CA VAL A 133 -4.07 -29.17 -17.23
C VAL A 133 -4.02 -30.49 -17.99
N ASP A 134 -5.08 -31.29 -17.95
CA ASP A 134 -5.17 -32.61 -18.59
C ASP A 134 -3.95 -33.53 -18.28
N GLY A 135 -3.45 -33.46 -17.05
CA GLY A 135 -2.30 -34.25 -16.58
C GLY A 135 -0.93 -33.69 -17.02
N VAL A 136 -0.88 -32.51 -17.62
CA VAL A 136 0.34 -31.83 -18.09
C VAL A 136 0.66 -30.65 -17.18
N GLU A 137 1.85 -30.66 -16.58
CA GLU A 137 2.35 -29.51 -15.80
C GLU A 137 2.80 -28.40 -16.74
N GLY A 138 2.52 -27.15 -16.35
CA GLY A 138 2.90 -25.96 -17.10
C GLY A 138 2.51 -24.67 -16.41
N VAL A 139 2.57 -23.56 -17.14
CA VAL A 139 2.15 -22.24 -16.65
C VAL A 139 1.01 -21.70 -17.51
N PHE A 140 -0.03 -21.31 -16.84
CA PHE A 140 -1.16 -20.58 -17.42
C PHE A 140 -0.90 -19.08 -17.31
N PHE A 141 -1.03 -18.38 -18.43
CA PHE A 141 -0.90 -16.93 -18.55
C PHE A 141 -2.24 -16.32 -18.93
N ALA A 142 -2.65 -15.27 -18.23
CA ALA A 142 -3.83 -14.50 -18.58
C ALA A 142 -3.64 -13.02 -18.30
N VAL A 143 -4.09 -12.16 -19.23
CA VAL A 143 -3.98 -10.71 -19.11
C VAL A 143 -5.17 -10.00 -19.76
N TRP A 144 -5.60 -8.89 -19.17
CA TRP A 144 -6.61 -8.01 -19.76
C TRP A 144 -5.92 -6.93 -20.61
N ALA A 145 -6.14 -6.98 -21.91
CA ALA A 145 -5.57 -6.05 -22.89
C ALA A 145 -6.61 -5.72 -24.00
N PRO A 146 -7.66 -4.92 -23.70
CA PRO A 146 -8.81 -4.71 -24.58
C PRO A 146 -8.46 -3.96 -25.87
N ASN A 147 -7.37 -3.20 -25.88
CA ASN A 147 -6.90 -2.44 -27.03
C ASN A 147 -5.89 -3.21 -27.90
N ALA A 148 -5.62 -4.48 -27.57
CA ALA A 148 -4.71 -5.31 -28.34
C ALA A 148 -5.40 -5.92 -29.58
N ILE A 149 -4.64 -6.02 -30.68
CA ILE A 149 -4.97 -6.90 -31.81
C ILE A 149 -4.48 -8.32 -31.52
N ARG A 150 -3.31 -8.41 -30.81
CA ARG A 150 -2.63 -9.64 -30.45
C ARG A 150 -1.87 -9.43 -29.15
N VAL A 151 -1.85 -10.48 -28.32
CA VAL A 151 -0.95 -10.61 -27.18
C VAL A 151 -0.19 -11.92 -27.30
N SER A 152 1.10 -11.90 -26.97
CA SER A 152 1.94 -13.09 -26.90
C SER A 152 2.73 -13.11 -25.62
N VAL A 153 3.04 -14.31 -25.12
CA VAL A 153 3.99 -14.49 -24.02
C VAL A 153 5.40 -14.64 -24.59
N THR A 154 6.33 -13.83 -24.13
CA THR A 154 7.74 -13.86 -24.54
C THR A 154 8.66 -14.09 -23.35
N GLY A 155 9.78 -14.74 -23.55
CA GLY A 155 10.79 -15.04 -22.55
C GLY A 155 11.93 -15.87 -23.14
N ASP A 156 12.91 -16.25 -22.30
CA ASP A 156 14.05 -17.05 -22.75
C ASP A 156 13.61 -18.40 -23.35
N PHE A 157 12.50 -18.97 -22.89
CA PHE A 157 11.94 -20.24 -23.35
C PHE A 157 11.51 -20.23 -24.85
N ASN A 158 11.34 -19.06 -25.42
CA ASN A 158 10.98 -18.89 -26.84
C ASN A 158 11.85 -17.85 -27.58
N GLU A 159 13.03 -17.53 -27.01
CA GLU A 159 14.00 -16.58 -27.59
C GLU A 159 13.38 -15.17 -27.75
N TRP A 160 12.42 -14.81 -26.90
CA TRP A 160 11.68 -13.54 -26.95
C TRP A 160 10.94 -13.30 -28.28
N ASP A 161 10.62 -14.37 -29.03
CA ASP A 161 9.87 -14.30 -30.27
C ASP A 161 8.36 -14.41 -30.04
N GLY A 162 7.65 -13.26 -30.07
CA GLY A 162 6.20 -13.18 -29.86
C GLY A 162 5.34 -13.90 -30.90
N ARG A 163 5.92 -14.46 -31.97
CA ARG A 163 5.22 -15.29 -32.95
C ARG A 163 4.96 -16.71 -32.44
N ARG A 164 5.73 -17.19 -31.46
CA ARG A 164 5.73 -18.60 -31.01
C ARG A 164 4.65 -18.94 -30.01
N HIS A 165 4.28 -18.00 -29.15
CA HIS A 165 3.30 -18.21 -28.07
C HIS A 165 2.24 -17.11 -28.05
N MET A 166 1.48 -17.03 -29.16
CA MET A 166 0.35 -16.13 -29.28
C MET A 166 -0.80 -16.62 -28.42
N MET A 167 -1.43 -15.71 -27.67
CA MET A 167 -2.55 -15.99 -26.80
C MET A 167 -3.88 -15.94 -27.57
N ARG A 168 -4.90 -16.67 -27.10
CA ARG A 168 -6.28 -16.51 -27.57
C ARG A 168 -6.99 -15.37 -26.89
N VAL A 169 -7.81 -14.62 -27.63
CA VAL A 169 -8.73 -13.66 -27.05
C VAL A 169 -10.01 -14.37 -26.59
N ARG A 170 -10.50 -14.00 -25.39
CA ARG A 170 -11.73 -14.58 -24.85
C ARG A 170 -12.94 -13.72 -25.18
N GLY A 171 -13.50 -13.96 -26.36
CA GLY A 171 -14.65 -13.23 -26.88
C GLY A 171 -14.39 -11.72 -26.99
N SER A 172 -15.34 -10.89 -26.51
CA SER A 172 -15.24 -9.42 -26.52
C SER A 172 -14.73 -8.82 -25.20
N THR A 173 -14.29 -9.63 -24.24
CA THR A 173 -13.94 -9.18 -22.90
C THR A 173 -12.61 -8.42 -22.84
N GLY A 174 -11.76 -8.59 -23.86
CA GLY A 174 -10.38 -8.07 -23.87
C GLY A 174 -9.43 -8.88 -23.03
N VAL A 175 -9.84 -10.03 -22.49
CA VAL A 175 -8.97 -10.98 -21.78
C VAL A 175 -8.31 -11.91 -22.78
N TRP A 176 -7.02 -12.15 -22.60
CA TRP A 176 -6.16 -13.04 -23.37
C TRP A 176 -5.63 -14.14 -22.47
N GLU A 177 -5.57 -15.38 -22.98
CA GLU A 177 -5.06 -16.51 -22.20
C GLU A 177 -4.24 -17.48 -23.06
N LEU A 178 -3.28 -18.17 -22.41
CA LEU A 178 -2.50 -19.25 -22.99
C LEU A 178 -1.94 -20.15 -21.89
N PHE A 179 -2.01 -21.46 -22.06
CA PHE A 179 -1.26 -22.43 -21.25
C PHE A 179 -0.01 -22.88 -22.00
N ILE A 180 1.15 -22.78 -21.35
CA ILE A 180 2.42 -23.22 -21.94
C ILE A 180 2.95 -24.40 -21.14
N PRO A 181 2.94 -25.61 -21.72
CA PRO A 181 3.40 -26.82 -21.05
C PRO A 181 4.90 -26.78 -20.76
N GLY A 182 5.29 -27.39 -19.63
CA GLY A 182 6.69 -27.59 -19.25
C GLY A 182 7.38 -26.36 -18.63
N LEU A 183 6.74 -25.19 -18.62
CA LEU A 183 7.24 -24.03 -17.88
C LEU A 183 6.98 -24.23 -16.38
N ARG A 184 7.82 -23.58 -15.56
CA ARG A 184 7.77 -23.68 -14.09
C ARG A 184 8.14 -22.36 -13.44
N GLN A 185 8.02 -22.29 -12.13
CA GLN A 185 8.48 -21.17 -11.31
C GLN A 185 9.93 -20.75 -11.66
N GLY A 186 10.19 -19.45 -11.65
CA GLY A 186 11.47 -18.83 -11.97
C GLY A 186 11.64 -18.46 -13.45
N VAL A 187 10.68 -18.84 -14.31
CA VAL A 187 10.68 -18.41 -15.71
C VAL A 187 10.44 -16.92 -15.81
N ILE A 188 11.29 -16.24 -16.58
CA ILE A 188 11.20 -14.81 -16.87
C ILE A 188 10.33 -14.62 -18.11
N TYR A 189 9.38 -13.68 -18.06
CA TYR A 189 8.47 -13.42 -19.17
C TYR A 189 8.02 -11.96 -19.25
N LYS A 190 7.52 -11.58 -20.44
CA LYS A 190 6.75 -10.37 -20.70
C LYS A 190 5.56 -10.69 -21.60
N TYR A 191 4.62 -9.75 -21.69
CA TYR A 191 3.62 -9.76 -22.75
C TYR A 191 4.06 -8.85 -23.89
N GLU A 192 4.18 -9.40 -25.10
CA GLU A 192 4.32 -8.63 -26.32
C GLU A 192 2.92 -8.27 -26.83
N VAL A 193 2.57 -6.99 -26.77
CA VAL A 193 1.25 -6.47 -27.10
C VAL A 193 1.30 -5.71 -28.41
N LYS A 194 0.52 -6.14 -29.41
CA LYS A 194 0.30 -5.39 -30.65
C LYS A 194 -1.00 -4.59 -30.53
N SER A 195 -0.87 -3.28 -30.50
CA SER A 195 -2.01 -2.37 -30.32
C SER A 195 -2.86 -2.21 -31.59
N ARG A 196 -4.16 -2.01 -31.39
CA ARG A 196 -5.07 -1.55 -32.49
C ARG A 196 -4.69 -0.16 -32.99
N TYR A 197 -4.06 0.68 -32.16
CA TYR A 197 -3.57 1.97 -32.56
C TYR A 197 -2.31 1.86 -33.41
N LYS A 198 -2.42 2.07 -34.72
CA LYS A 198 -1.32 2.06 -35.70
C LYS A 198 -0.45 0.79 -35.69
N GLY A 199 -0.91 -0.30 -35.09
CA GLY A 199 -0.13 -1.54 -34.96
C GLY A 199 1.13 -1.43 -34.08
N PHE A 200 1.16 -0.47 -33.16
CA PHE A 200 2.26 -0.28 -32.22
C PHE A 200 2.53 -1.57 -31.43
N LEU A 201 3.79 -1.98 -31.41
CA LEU A 201 4.26 -3.18 -30.72
C LEU A 201 5.04 -2.79 -29.47
N ALA A 202 4.68 -3.33 -28.32
CA ALA A 202 5.37 -3.08 -27.07
C ALA A 202 5.46 -4.34 -26.21
N GLU A 203 6.60 -4.52 -25.57
CA GLU A 203 6.75 -5.47 -24.47
C GLU A 203 6.31 -4.80 -23.16
N LYS A 204 5.49 -5.52 -22.40
CA LYS A 204 4.93 -5.05 -21.11
C LYS A 204 5.18 -6.08 -20.02
N ALA A 205 5.53 -5.61 -18.82
CA ALA A 205 5.44 -6.42 -17.61
C ALA A 205 3.98 -6.80 -17.35
N ASP A 206 3.79 -7.90 -16.63
CA ASP A 206 2.47 -8.35 -16.23
C ASP A 206 1.96 -7.53 -15.04
N PRO A 207 0.79 -6.87 -15.14
CA PRO A 207 0.22 -6.11 -14.03
C PRO A 207 -0.20 -6.97 -12.84
N TYR A 208 -0.32 -8.29 -13.03
CA TYR A 208 -0.63 -9.27 -11.99
C TYR A 208 0.58 -10.13 -11.60
N ALA A 209 1.80 -9.69 -11.93
CA ALA A 209 3.01 -10.42 -11.57
C ALA A 209 3.18 -10.50 -10.05
N PHE A 210 3.50 -11.68 -9.55
CA PHE A 210 3.81 -11.91 -8.14
C PHE A 210 5.29 -11.67 -7.81
N TYR A 211 6.15 -11.60 -8.82
CA TYR A 211 7.57 -11.34 -8.68
C TYR A 211 8.12 -10.66 -9.94
N SER A 212 9.11 -9.79 -9.78
CA SER A 212 9.74 -9.04 -10.87
C SER A 212 11.26 -9.18 -10.83
N GLU A 213 11.92 -9.00 -11.97
CA GLU A 213 13.37 -8.88 -12.02
C GLU A 213 13.85 -7.62 -11.29
N LEU A 214 15.05 -7.67 -10.74
CA LEU A 214 15.70 -6.48 -10.18
C LEU A 214 16.04 -5.47 -11.28
N ARG A 215 15.68 -4.21 -11.05
CA ARG A 215 16.00 -3.09 -11.95
C ARG A 215 17.51 -3.00 -12.27
N PRO A 216 17.92 -2.58 -13.48
CA PRO A 216 17.11 -1.94 -14.54
C PRO A 216 16.31 -2.91 -15.41
N LYS A 217 16.34 -4.21 -15.16
CA LYS A 217 15.49 -5.18 -15.84
C LYS A 217 14.04 -4.98 -15.44
N SER A 218 13.10 -5.41 -16.28
CA SER A 218 11.68 -5.11 -16.11
C SER A 218 10.75 -6.27 -16.47
N ALA A 219 11.27 -7.50 -16.53
CA ALA A 219 10.42 -8.64 -16.80
C ALA A 219 9.75 -9.17 -15.53
N SER A 220 8.61 -9.79 -15.71
CA SER A 220 7.91 -10.52 -14.69
C SER A 220 8.49 -11.92 -14.53
N VAL A 221 8.36 -12.51 -13.34
CA VAL A 221 8.86 -13.85 -13.03
C VAL A 221 7.71 -14.70 -12.55
N VAL A 222 7.56 -15.90 -13.11
CA VAL A 222 6.57 -16.87 -12.63
C VAL A 222 6.89 -17.24 -11.19
N TRP A 223 5.95 -17.02 -10.28
CA TRP A 223 6.17 -17.25 -8.86
C TRP A 223 4.93 -17.84 -8.21
N ASN A 224 5.13 -18.84 -7.37
CA ASN A 224 4.06 -19.49 -6.63
C ASN A 224 4.04 -18.99 -5.17
N LEU A 225 3.00 -18.23 -4.80
CA LEU A 225 2.81 -17.69 -3.44
C LEU A 225 2.31 -18.75 -2.45
N ASP A 226 1.63 -19.80 -2.90
CA ASP A 226 1.02 -20.82 -2.03
C ASP A 226 2.06 -21.76 -1.38
N ARG A 227 3.35 -21.54 -1.66
CA ARG A 227 4.46 -22.24 -0.98
C ARG A 227 4.68 -21.78 0.45
N TYR A 228 4.28 -20.55 0.80
CA TYR A 228 4.39 -20.06 2.15
C TYR A 228 3.21 -20.52 2.98
N LEU A 229 3.50 -21.27 4.05
CA LEU A 229 2.48 -21.76 4.97
C LEU A 229 2.38 -20.81 6.16
N TRP A 230 1.27 -20.12 6.25
CA TRP A 230 0.95 -19.24 7.37
C TRP A 230 0.72 -20.02 8.66
N SER A 231 1.17 -19.50 9.79
CA SER A 231 0.98 -20.07 11.14
C SER A 231 0.31 -19.08 12.10
N ASP A 232 -0.43 -18.13 11.57
CA ASP A 232 -0.98 -16.96 12.26
C ASP A 232 -2.49 -17.03 12.53
N ASN A 233 -3.10 -18.19 12.44
CA ASN A 233 -4.54 -18.41 12.65
C ASN A 233 -5.04 -17.77 13.97
N ARG A 234 -4.24 -17.87 15.05
CA ARG A 234 -4.59 -17.27 16.33
C ARG A 234 -4.70 -15.73 16.24
N TRP A 235 -3.80 -15.11 15.49
CA TRP A 235 -3.83 -13.67 15.24
C TRP A 235 -5.04 -13.30 14.40
N MET A 236 -5.29 -14.02 13.31
CA MET A 236 -6.40 -13.78 12.40
C MET A 236 -7.76 -13.85 13.11
N GLU A 237 -7.93 -14.75 14.07
CA GLU A 237 -9.14 -14.79 14.91
C GLU A 237 -9.16 -13.64 15.93
N ALA A 238 -8.06 -13.40 16.66
CA ALA A 238 -8.00 -12.33 17.64
C ALA A 238 -8.25 -10.94 17.01
N ARG A 239 -7.76 -10.71 15.80
CA ARG A 239 -7.97 -9.47 15.05
C ARG A 239 -9.45 -9.15 14.84
N LYS A 240 -10.29 -10.15 14.56
CA LYS A 240 -11.73 -9.98 14.33
C LYS A 240 -12.45 -9.44 15.58
N GLU A 241 -11.98 -9.81 16.76
CA GLU A 241 -12.58 -9.46 18.05
C GLU A 241 -11.98 -8.16 18.63
N THR A 242 -10.88 -7.66 18.06
CA THR A 242 -10.19 -6.48 18.59
C THR A 242 -10.94 -5.20 18.27
N ASN A 243 -11.26 -4.42 19.29
CA ASN A 243 -11.78 -3.06 19.13
C ASN A 243 -10.62 -2.06 18.99
N TRP A 244 -10.18 -1.83 17.76
CA TRP A 244 -9.09 -0.91 17.45
C TRP A 244 -9.35 0.53 17.88
N PHE A 245 -10.61 0.95 17.95
CA PHE A 245 -10.96 2.32 18.36
C PHE A 245 -10.65 2.59 19.83
N GLU A 246 -10.69 1.57 20.66
CA GLU A 246 -10.43 1.64 22.10
C GLU A 246 -9.00 1.16 22.47
N SER A 247 -8.33 0.47 21.55
CA SER A 247 -6.99 -0.07 21.76
C SER A 247 -5.92 0.99 21.54
N PRO A 248 -4.75 0.89 22.20
CA PRO A 248 -3.63 1.76 21.90
C PRO A 248 -3.14 1.48 20.48
N MET A 249 -2.93 2.55 19.70
CA MET A 249 -2.39 2.47 18.35
C MET A 249 -1.32 3.54 18.17
N SER A 250 -0.07 3.09 18.21
CA SER A 250 1.13 3.85 17.88
C SER A 250 1.79 3.20 16.68
N ILE A 251 1.81 3.93 15.57
CA ILE A 251 2.20 3.44 14.26
C ILE A 251 3.62 3.91 13.94
N TYR A 252 4.47 2.99 13.51
CA TYR A 252 5.80 3.29 12.95
C TYR A 252 5.72 3.21 11.44
N GLU A 253 5.68 4.37 10.76
CA GLU A 253 5.71 4.46 9.30
C GLU A 253 7.15 4.26 8.82
N VAL A 254 7.35 3.38 7.83
CA VAL A 254 8.69 2.99 7.40
C VAL A 254 8.79 2.80 5.89
N HIS A 255 9.84 3.38 5.29
CA HIS A 255 10.31 3.07 3.95
C HIS A 255 11.41 2.01 4.04
N LEU A 256 11.12 0.79 3.61
CA LEU A 256 12.00 -0.37 3.80
C LEU A 256 13.38 -0.18 3.16
N GLY A 257 13.45 0.47 2.00
CA GLY A 257 14.70 0.68 1.25
C GLY A 257 15.68 1.67 1.87
N SER A 258 15.25 2.49 2.85
CA SER A 258 16.08 3.50 3.50
C SER A 258 16.07 3.43 5.04
N TRP A 259 15.34 2.48 5.63
CA TRP A 259 15.38 2.27 7.07
C TRP A 259 16.79 1.86 7.54
N ARG A 260 17.39 0.87 6.87
CA ARG A 260 18.77 0.45 7.08
C ARG A 260 19.36 -0.13 5.81
N ARG A 261 20.63 0.11 5.57
CA ARG A 261 21.42 -0.48 4.47
C ARG A 261 22.66 -1.17 5.03
N VAL A 262 23.36 -1.95 4.20
CA VAL A 262 24.59 -2.68 4.56
C VAL A 262 25.79 -1.93 3.98
N PRO A 263 26.44 -1.03 4.75
CA PRO A 263 27.55 -0.22 4.25
C PRO A 263 28.74 -1.06 3.79
N GLU A 264 29.02 -2.17 4.48
CA GLU A 264 30.12 -3.10 4.22
C GLU A 264 29.99 -3.81 2.89
N GLU A 265 28.77 -3.85 2.31
CA GLU A 265 28.45 -4.47 1.03
C GLU A 265 28.01 -3.42 -0.01
N GLY A 266 28.69 -2.26 -0.02
CA GLY A 266 28.42 -1.20 -0.98
C GLY A 266 27.10 -0.44 -0.76
N GLY A 267 26.53 -0.48 0.43
CA GLY A 267 25.29 0.22 0.77
C GLY A 267 24.05 -0.44 0.18
N ARG A 268 24.07 -1.75 -0.08
CA ARG A 268 22.90 -2.48 -0.58
C ARG A 268 21.73 -2.40 0.38
N TRP A 269 20.53 -2.58 -0.15
CA TRP A 269 19.32 -2.77 0.62
C TRP A 269 19.37 -4.07 1.45
N LEU A 270 18.71 -4.06 2.59
CA LEU A 270 18.37 -5.30 3.30
C LEU A 270 17.37 -6.12 2.48
N THR A 271 17.52 -7.43 2.49
CA THR A 271 16.47 -8.34 2.03
C THR A 271 15.27 -8.30 2.97
N TYR A 272 14.09 -8.72 2.50
CA TYR A 272 12.90 -8.79 3.35
C TYR A 272 13.09 -9.69 4.58
N ARG A 273 13.92 -10.74 4.51
CA ARG A 273 14.26 -11.58 5.67
C ARG A 273 15.13 -10.84 6.68
N GLU A 274 16.18 -10.16 6.23
CA GLU A 274 17.02 -9.33 7.10
C GLU A 274 16.22 -8.19 7.74
N LEU A 275 15.24 -7.61 7.00
CA LEU A 275 14.31 -6.63 7.55
C LEU A 275 13.41 -7.26 8.63
N ALA A 276 12.83 -8.43 8.38
CA ALA A 276 12.01 -9.11 9.37
C ALA A 276 12.79 -9.39 10.65
N ASP A 277 14.05 -9.82 10.53
CA ASP A 277 14.92 -10.15 11.66
C ASP A 277 15.41 -8.91 12.43
N SER A 278 15.42 -7.72 11.81
CA SER A 278 15.95 -6.49 12.42
C SER A 278 14.86 -5.46 12.76
N LEU A 279 13.92 -5.19 11.85
CA LEU A 279 12.87 -4.18 12.02
C LEU A 279 11.83 -4.62 13.07
N VAL A 280 11.37 -5.88 13.00
CA VAL A 280 10.33 -6.36 13.91
C VAL A 280 10.77 -6.32 15.38
N PRO A 281 11.95 -6.84 15.76
CA PRO A 281 12.46 -6.69 17.13
C PRO A 281 12.63 -5.22 17.54
N TYR A 282 13.13 -4.37 16.64
CA TYR A 282 13.30 -2.94 16.91
C TYR A 282 11.97 -2.25 17.24
N VAL A 283 10.97 -2.42 16.39
CA VAL A 283 9.64 -1.79 16.57
C VAL A 283 8.97 -2.29 17.87
N LYS A 284 9.11 -3.58 18.16
CA LYS A 284 8.61 -4.17 19.42
C LYS A 284 9.32 -3.60 20.64
N ASP A 285 10.64 -3.49 20.61
CA ASP A 285 11.42 -2.92 21.70
C ASP A 285 11.09 -1.44 21.94
N MET A 286 10.86 -0.68 20.85
CA MET A 286 10.42 0.72 20.90
C MET A 286 8.97 0.92 21.37
N GLY A 287 8.21 -0.17 21.56
CA GLY A 287 6.84 -0.13 22.06
C GLY A 287 5.78 0.30 21.06
N TYR A 288 6.11 0.41 19.78
CA TYR A 288 5.09 0.64 18.73
C TYR A 288 4.18 -0.57 18.60
N THR A 289 2.92 -0.33 18.26
CA THR A 289 1.89 -1.37 18.15
C THR A 289 1.64 -1.80 16.71
N HIS A 290 1.90 -0.91 15.76
CA HIS A 290 1.67 -1.12 14.32
C HIS A 290 2.89 -0.67 13.52
N VAL A 291 3.04 -1.26 12.35
CA VAL A 291 3.99 -0.82 11.32
C VAL A 291 3.19 -0.45 10.08
N GLU A 292 3.41 0.74 9.55
CA GLU A 292 2.89 1.17 8.26
C GLU A 292 4.04 1.14 7.26
N LEU A 293 3.97 0.22 6.30
CA LEU A 293 4.93 0.15 5.20
C LEU A 293 4.53 1.15 4.11
N MET A 294 5.44 2.04 3.73
CA MET A 294 5.29 2.77 2.48
C MET A 294 5.17 1.77 1.32
N PRO A 295 4.61 2.15 0.15
CA PRO A 295 4.23 1.18 -0.87
C PRO A 295 5.32 0.17 -1.23
N VAL A 296 4.98 -1.11 -1.19
CA VAL A 296 5.88 -2.25 -1.47
C VAL A 296 5.57 -2.95 -2.79
N SER A 297 4.54 -2.50 -3.50
CA SER A 297 4.22 -2.99 -4.84
C SER A 297 5.31 -2.59 -5.84
N GLU A 298 5.55 -3.44 -6.86
CA GLU A 298 6.49 -3.09 -7.95
C GLU A 298 6.06 -1.79 -8.64
N HIS A 299 7.02 -0.91 -8.89
CA HIS A 299 6.80 0.40 -9.49
C HIS A 299 7.98 0.79 -10.38
N PRO A 300 7.74 1.57 -11.46
CA PRO A 300 8.77 1.87 -12.45
C PRO A 300 9.77 2.95 -12.02
N LEU A 301 9.41 3.78 -11.03
CA LEU A 301 10.15 4.97 -10.64
C LEU A 301 10.45 4.96 -9.13
N ASP A 302 11.72 4.83 -8.74
CA ASP A 302 12.16 4.82 -7.34
C ASP A 302 11.80 6.10 -6.60
N GLU A 303 11.91 7.25 -7.28
CA GLU A 303 11.60 8.58 -6.74
C GLU A 303 10.14 8.76 -6.38
N SER A 304 9.25 7.88 -6.84
CA SER A 304 7.83 7.86 -6.44
C SER A 304 7.59 7.17 -5.10
N TRP A 305 8.61 6.55 -4.51
CA TRP A 305 8.53 5.73 -3.28
C TRP A 305 7.45 4.65 -3.35
N GLY A 306 7.10 4.24 -4.58
CA GLY A 306 6.06 3.23 -4.85
C GLY A 306 4.64 3.77 -5.03
N TYR A 307 4.41 5.08 -4.95
CA TYR A 307 3.07 5.66 -5.13
C TYR A 307 2.61 5.77 -6.59
N GLN A 308 3.49 5.56 -7.58
CA GLN A 308 3.13 5.66 -9.00
C GLN A 308 3.10 4.28 -9.66
N THR A 309 1.89 3.84 -10.03
CA THR A 309 1.62 2.60 -10.77
C THR A 309 0.92 2.90 -12.09
N ALA A 310 0.94 1.96 -13.05
CA ALA A 310 0.37 2.16 -14.39
C ALA A 310 -0.98 1.46 -14.53
N LEU A 311 -2.04 2.22 -14.83
CA LEU A 311 -3.39 1.74 -15.15
C LEU A 311 -4.06 2.63 -16.21
N TYR A 312 -5.32 2.32 -16.56
CA TYR A 312 -6.13 3.13 -17.48
C TYR A 312 -6.58 4.44 -16.85
N GLU A 313 -6.18 5.55 -17.47
CA GLU A 313 -6.56 6.92 -17.14
C GLU A 313 -7.90 7.32 -17.76
N TYR A 314 -8.43 8.48 -17.36
CA TYR A 314 -9.52 9.13 -18.05
C TYR A 314 -9.07 9.62 -19.42
N GLY A 315 -9.89 9.41 -20.45
CA GLY A 315 -9.60 9.89 -21.81
C GLY A 315 -9.73 11.42 -21.99
N ASP A 316 -10.34 12.11 -21.03
CA ASP A 316 -10.42 13.57 -20.97
C ASP A 316 -9.20 14.13 -20.21
N PRO A 317 -8.28 14.88 -20.84
CA PRO A 317 -7.12 15.46 -20.17
C PRO A 317 -7.48 16.35 -18.96
N LEU A 318 -8.66 16.98 -18.99
CA LEU A 318 -9.14 17.80 -17.87
C LEU A 318 -9.57 16.97 -16.66
N LYS A 319 -9.64 15.64 -16.79
CA LYS A 319 -9.87 14.69 -15.68
C LYS A 319 -8.67 13.80 -15.45
N GLY A 320 -7.97 13.39 -16.51
CA GLY A 320 -6.98 12.33 -16.52
C GLY A 320 -5.56 12.73 -16.12
N GLU A 321 -5.25 14.02 -16.03
CA GLU A 321 -3.93 14.49 -15.65
C GLU A 321 -3.93 15.02 -14.21
N GLN A 322 -2.96 14.61 -13.39
CA GLN A 322 -2.71 15.17 -12.05
C GLN A 322 -1.57 16.19 -12.16
N LYS A 323 -1.89 17.48 -12.00
CA LYS A 323 -0.97 18.58 -12.30
C LYS A 323 0.15 18.77 -11.26
N ASP A 324 -0.12 18.46 -9.99
CA ASP A 324 0.87 18.63 -8.93
C ASP A 324 2.02 17.63 -9.05
N TRP A 325 1.71 16.42 -9.44
CA TRP A 325 2.68 15.31 -9.49
C TRP A 325 3.09 14.93 -10.91
N GLY A 326 2.46 15.52 -11.94
CA GLY A 326 2.71 15.18 -13.35
C GLY A 326 2.33 13.73 -13.69
N THR A 327 1.36 13.15 -12.98
CA THR A 327 0.89 11.78 -13.12
C THR A 327 -0.49 11.72 -13.80
N LEU A 328 -0.98 10.51 -14.06
CA LEU A 328 -2.28 10.26 -14.61
C LEU A 328 -3.28 9.83 -13.53
N VAL A 329 -4.53 10.25 -13.66
CA VAL A 329 -5.63 9.88 -12.77
C VAL A 329 -6.33 8.65 -13.34
N PHE A 330 -6.50 7.62 -12.52
CA PHE A 330 -7.22 6.41 -12.89
C PHE A 330 -8.68 6.71 -13.26
N ASN A 331 -9.18 6.06 -14.30
CA ASN A 331 -10.60 6.13 -14.65
C ASN A 331 -11.42 5.26 -13.68
N TYR A 332 -11.78 5.84 -12.54
CA TYR A 332 -12.52 5.16 -11.47
C TYR A 332 -13.93 4.70 -11.89
N GLY A 333 -14.49 5.29 -12.93
CA GLY A 333 -15.78 4.88 -13.49
C GLY A 333 -15.71 3.62 -14.36
N ARG A 334 -14.49 3.18 -14.71
CA ARG A 334 -14.32 1.97 -15.49
C ARG A 334 -14.37 0.74 -14.58
N THR A 335 -15.27 -0.21 -14.91
CA THR A 335 -15.51 -1.39 -14.06
C THR A 335 -14.25 -2.23 -13.84
N GLU A 336 -13.43 -2.39 -14.88
CA GLU A 336 -12.20 -3.17 -14.82
C GLU A 336 -11.13 -2.50 -13.95
N VAL A 337 -11.04 -1.15 -13.97
CA VAL A 337 -10.13 -0.39 -13.11
C VAL A 337 -10.57 -0.48 -11.66
N ALA A 338 -11.85 -0.27 -11.38
CA ALA A 338 -12.42 -0.41 -10.04
C ALA A 338 -12.19 -1.83 -9.48
N ASN A 339 -12.41 -2.84 -10.32
CA ASN A 339 -12.22 -4.23 -9.95
C ASN A 339 -10.75 -4.57 -9.67
N PHE A 340 -9.82 -4.05 -10.49
CA PHE A 340 -8.38 -4.19 -10.25
C PHE A 340 -7.96 -3.61 -8.89
N LEU A 341 -8.38 -2.38 -8.58
CA LEU A 341 -8.02 -1.71 -7.33
C LEU A 341 -8.56 -2.45 -6.09
N ILE A 342 -9.82 -2.92 -6.15
CA ILE A 342 -10.40 -3.72 -5.07
C ILE A 342 -9.71 -5.08 -4.97
N SER A 343 -9.45 -5.75 -6.09
CA SER A 343 -8.74 -7.02 -6.12
C SER A 343 -7.31 -6.89 -5.58
N ASN A 344 -6.60 -5.79 -5.88
CA ASN A 344 -5.28 -5.50 -5.32
C ASN A 344 -5.33 -5.40 -3.79
N ALA A 345 -6.32 -4.70 -3.25
CA ALA A 345 -6.50 -4.62 -1.80
C ALA A 345 -6.70 -6.00 -1.16
N LEU A 346 -7.60 -6.80 -1.74
CA LEU A 346 -7.87 -8.16 -1.26
C LEU A 346 -6.66 -9.08 -1.43
N PHE A 347 -5.86 -8.90 -2.47
CA PHE A 347 -4.61 -9.64 -2.66
C PHE A 347 -3.66 -9.49 -1.46
N TRP A 348 -3.45 -8.27 -0.98
CA TRP A 348 -2.61 -8.03 0.19
C TRP A 348 -3.21 -8.63 1.46
N LEU A 349 -4.53 -8.58 1.61
CA LEU A 349 -5.23 -9.14 2.76
C LEU A 349 -5.26 -10.66 2.73
N ASP A 350 -5.49 -11.28 1.57
CA ASP A 350 -5.64 -12.72 1.40
C ASP A 350 -4.30 -13.47 1.34
N LYS A 351 -3.32 -12.92 0.62
CA LYS A 351 -2.03 -13.60 0.36
C LYS A 351 -0.93 -13.19 1.34
N TYR A 352 -0.97 -11.96 1.87
CA TYR A 352 0.05 -11.44 2.77
C TYR A 352 -0.45 -11.22 4.20
N HIS A 353 -1.73 -11.47 4.48
CA HIS A 353 -2.37 -11.37 5.80
C HIS A 353 -2.12 -10.03 6.50
N ILE A 354 -2.00 -8.94 5.74
CA ILE A 354 -1.85 -7.60 6.33
C ILE A 354 -3.11 -7.21 7.10
N ASP A 355 -2.97 -6.30 8.06
CA ASP A 355 -4.03 -5.94 9.01
C ASP A 355 -4.72 -4.63 8.68
N GLY A 356 -4.23 -3.91 7.69
CA GLY A 356 -4.83 -2.65 7.26
C GLY A 356 -4.25 -2.10 5.97
N LEU A 357 -4.95 -1.12 5.41
CA LEU A 357 -4.59 -0.43 4.18
C LEU A 357 -4.75 1.08 4.38
N ARG A 358 -3.71 1.85 4.03
CA ARG A 358 -3.83 3.30 3.88
C ARG A 358 -4.06 3.63 2.41
N VAL A 359 -5.04 4.46 2.14
CA VAL A 359 -5.29 5.01 0.81
C VAL A 359 -4.72 6.42 0.75
N ASP A 360 -3.76 6.58 -0.13
CA ASP A 360 -3.01 7.81 -0.36
C ASP A 360 -3.84 8.85 -1.10
N ALA A 361 -3.64 10.14 -0.78
CA ALA A 361 -4.16 11.30 -1.50
C ALA A 361 -5.65 11.23 -1.84
N VAL A 362 -6.50 10.77 -0.91
CA VAL A 362 -7.94 10.59 -1.14
C VAL A 362 -8.62 11.89 -1.58
N ALA A 363 -8.14 13.05 -1.11
CA ALA A 363 -8.63 14.35 -1.56
C ALA A 363 -8.53 14.52 -3.09
N SER A 364 -7.41 14.09 -3.69
CA SER A 364 -7.21 14.15 -5.13
C SER A 364 -8.13 13.21 -5.93
N MET A 365 -8.62 12.15 -5.28
CA MET A 365 -9.62 11.26 -5.87
C MET A 365 -11.02 11.86 -5.82
N LEU A 366 -11.36 12.52 -4.70
CA LEU A 366 -12.71 13.02 -4.41
C LEU A 366 -13.09 14.26 -5.23
N TYR A 367 -12.10 15.10 -5.59
CA TYR A 367 -12.36 16.38 -6.21
C TYR A 367 -11.79 16.50 -7.62
N LEU A 368 -12.67 16.80 -8.60
CA LEU A 368 -12.31 17.00 -10.01
C LEU A 368 -11.48 18.26 -10.23
N ASP A 369 -11.60 19.24 -9.34
CA ASP A 369 -10.87 20.52 -9.36
C ASP A 369 -9.66 20.56 -8.43
N TYR A 370 -9.25 19.41 -7.87
CA TYR A 370 -8.08 19.34 -6.98
C TYR A 370 -6.84 19.88 -7.71
N SER A 371 -6.19 20.90 -7.11
CA SER A 371 -5.01 21.61 -7.66
C SER A 371 -5.19 22.17 -9.06
N ARG A 372 -6.42 22.52 -9.45
CA ARG A 372 -6.76 23.06 -10.76
C ARG A 372 -7.42 24.44 -10.67
N LYS A 373 -7.16 25.28 -11.67
CA LYS A 373 -7.79 26.60 -11.80
C LYS A 373 -9.15 26.49 -12.47
N PRO A 374 -10.03 27.50 -12.34
CA PRO A 374 -11.25 27.57 -13.11
C PRO A 374 -11.00 27.41 -14.62
N GLY A 375 -11.74 26.52 -15.28
CA GLY A 375 -11.56 26.15 -16.69
C GLY A 375 -10.52 25.06 -16.97
N GLU A 376 -9.83 24.54 -15.96
CA GLU A 376 -8.86 23.45 -16.09
C GLU A 376 -9.40 22.08 -15.65
N TRP A 377 -10.68 21.98 -15.39
CA TRP A 377 -11.35 20.75 -14.97
C TRP A 377 -12.76 20.66 -15.56
N THR A 378 -13.29 19.43 -15.62
CA THR A 378 -14.63 19.14 -16.16
C THR A 378 -15.57 18.79 -14.99
N PRO A 379 -16.68 19.52 -14.79
CA PRO A 379 -17.67 19.22 -13.76
C PRO A 379 -18.28 17.83 -13.91
N ASN A 380 -18.80 17.29 -12.81
CA ASN A 380 -19.59 16.07 -12.82
C ASN A 380 -20.96 16.30 -13.51
N LYS A 381 -21.74 15.24 -13.71
CA LYS A 381 -23.06 15.28 -14.40
C LYS A 381 -24.09 16.19 -13.72
N PHE A 382 -23.86 16.66 -12.50
CA PHE A 382 -24.72 17.58 -11.77
C PHE A 382 -24.13 19.00 -11.72
N GLY A 383 -22.98 19.24 -12.35
CA GLY A 383 -22.29 20.54 -12.35
C GLY A 383 -21.37 20.79 -11.13
N GLY A 384 -21.24 19.84 -10.23
CA GLY A 384 -20.36 19.90 -9.06
C GLY A 384 -18.93 19.47 -9.34
N ASN A 385 -18.07 19.64 -8.34
CA ASN A 385 -16.65 19.28 -8.40
C ASN A 385 -16.32 17.92 -7.80
N GLU A 386 -17.31 17.21 -7.23
CA GLU A 386 -17.09 15.87 -6.69
C GLU A 386 -16.89 14.85 -7.81
N ASN A 387 -15.88 14.01 -7.69
CA ASN A 387 -15.72 12.85 -8.56
C ASN A 387 -16.59 11.69 -8.07
N LEU A 388 -17.80 11.61 -8.63
CA LEU A 388 -18.83 10.65 -8.20
C LEU A 388 -18.38 9.20 -8.39
N GLU A 389 -17.58 8.92 -9.43
CA GLU A 389 -17.04 7.61 -9.73
C GLU A 389 -16.03 7.18 -8.65
N ALA A 390 -15.16 8.08 -8.21
CA ALA A 390 -14.22 7.82 -7.12
C ALA A 390 -14.94 7.62 -5.79
N VAL A 391 -15.96 8.44 -5.49
CA VAL A 391 -16.79 8.28 -4.27
C VAL A 391 -17.45 6.90 -4.26
N ALA A 392 -18.01 6.47 -5.38
CA ALA A 392 -18.65 5.14 -5.49
C ALA A 392 -17.62 4.01 -5.31
N LEU A 393 -16.44 4.14 -5.91
CA LEU A 393 -15.35 3.17 -5.75
C LEU A 393 -14.90 3.07 -4.29
N ILE A 394 -14.64 4.20 -3.61
CA ILE A 394 -14.17 4.23 -2.23
C ILE A 394 -15.18 3.56 -1.29
N LYS A 395 -16.47 3.87 -1.45
CA LYS A 395 -17.52 3.22 -0.65
C LYS A 395 -17.55 1.71 -0.86
N ARG A 396 -17.55 1.28 -2.13
CA ARG A 396 -17.53 -0.15 -2.50
C ARG A 396 -16.26 -0.85 -1.99
N PHE A 397 -15.10 -0.23 -2.10
CA PHE A 397 -13.83 -0.73 -1.57
C PHE A 397 -13.94 -1.01 -0.07
N ASN A 398 -14.39 -0.03 0.73
CA ASN A 398 -14.52 -0.18 2.17
C ASN A 398 -15.56 -1.25 2.55
N GLU A 399 -16.71 -1.30 1.87
CA GLU A 399 -17.74 -2.31 2.10
C GLU A 399 -17.21 -3.74 1.85
N ILE A 400 -16.47 -3.94 0.77
CA ILE A 400 -15.92 -5.26 0.41
C ILE A 400 -14.80 -5.65 1.37
N VAL A 401 -13.86 -4.76 1.66
CA VAL A 401 -12.75 -5.03 2.57
C VAL A 401 -13.26 -5.40 3.96
N HIS A 402 -14.12 -4.58 4.55
CA HIS A 402 -14.66 -4.86 5.89
C HIS A 402 -15.60 -6.06 5.92
N GLY A 403 -16.35 -6.28 4.85
CA GLY A 403 -17.28 -7.43 4.74
C GLY A 403 -16.56 -8.77 4.62
N ARG A 404 -15.42 -8.81 3.92
CA ARG A 404 -14.62 -10.04 3.74
C ARG A 404 -13.59 -10.28 4.84
N HIS A 405 -13.04 -9.20 5.40
CA HIS A 405 -11.97 -9.23 6.39
C HIS A 405 -12.35 -8.46 7.66
N PRO A 406 -13.20 -9.02 8.52
CA PRO A 406 -13.53 -8.41 9.80
C PRO A 406 -12.28 -8.09 10.62
N GLY A 407 -12.24 -6.91 11.24
CA GLY A 407 -11.11 -6.45 12.07
C GLY A 407 -9.96 -5.82 11.30
N VAL A 408 -10.00 -5.78 9.97
CA VAL A 408 -9.05 -5.03 9.14
C VAL A 408 -9.38 -3.53 9.19
N LEU A 409 -8.35 -2.71 9.17
CA LEU A 409 -8.46 -1.25 9.15
C LEU A 409 -8.27 -0.69 7.73
N THR A 410 -9.07 0.31 7.37
CA THR A 410 -8.80 1.17 6.21
C THR A 410 -8.61 2.59 6.69
N VAL A 411 -7.56 3.25 6.23
CA VAL A 411 -7.17 4.60 6.66
C VAL A 411 -7.11 5.53 5.45
N ALA A 412 -7.74 6.70 5.56
CA ALA A 412 -7.70 7.70 4.49
C ALA A 412 -6.65 8.78 4.79
N GLU A 413 -5.78 9.06 3.83
CA GLU A 413 -5.13 10.36 3.77
C GLU A 413 -6.04 11.33 3.02
N GLU A 414 -6.82 12.08 3.78
CA GLU A 414 -7.76 13.06 3.24
C GLU A 414 -7.56 14.39 3.96
N SER A 415 -7.09 15.42 3.24
CA SER A 415 -6.66 16.70 3.78
C SER A 415 -7.71 17.80 3.75
N THR A 416 -8.90 17.52 3.19
CA THR A 416 -9.96 18.51 3.03
C THR A 416 -11.05 18.40 4.13
N ALA A 417 -12.07 19.24 4.02
CA ALA A 417 -13.24 19.20 4.88
C ALA A 417 -14.35 18.23 4.39
N TRP A 418 -14.01 17.19 3.58
CA TRP A 418 -14.99 16.21 3.17
C TRP A 418 -15.61 15.54 4.40
N PRO A 419 -16.96 15.52 4.54
CA PRO A 419 -17.61 15.05 5.75
C PRO A 419 -17.67 13.52 5.81
N ALA A 420 -17.68 13.00 7.04
CA ALA A 420 -17.95 11.59 7.32
C ALA A 420 -17.04 10.58 6.59
N VAL A 421 -15.75 10.92 6.44
CA VAL A 421 -14.75 10.03 5.80
C VAL A 421 -14.66 8.71 6.57
N SER A 422 -14.60 8.78 7.89
CA SER A 422 -14.51 7.61 8.80
C SER A 422 -15.86 7.20 9.39
N ARG A 423 -16.96 7.45 8.67
CA ARG A 423 -18.29 6.98 9.05
C ARG A 423 -18.79 5.91 8.09
N PRO A 424 -19.60 4.95 8.57
CA PRO A 424 -20.15 3.87 7.73
C PRO A 424 -20.89 4.37 6.50
N THR A 425 -20.80 3.63 5.40
CA THR A 425 -21.41 3.96 4.10
C THR A 425 -22.93 4.09 4.18
N HIS A 426 -23.58 3.24 4.98
CA HIS A 426 -25.03 3.26 5.19
C HIS A 426 -25.51 4.52 5.96
N LEU A 427 -24.61 5.23 6.65
CA LEU A 427 -24.86 6.54 7.26
C LEU A 427 -24.45 7.71 6.35
N GLY A 428 -24.09 7.44 5.11
CA GLY A 428 -23.66 8.43 4.13
C GLY A 428 -22.15 8.67 4.05
N GLY A 429 -21.36 8.06 4.94
CA GLY A 429 -19.90 8.19 4.96
C GLY A 429 -19.18 7.46 3.83
N LEU A 430 -17.85 7.60 3.80
CA LEU A 430 -17.00 6.89 2.84
C LEU A 430 -16.61 5.48 3.30
N GLY A 431 -16.80 5.14 4.58
CA GLY A 431 -16.59 3.81 5.12
C GLY A 431 -15.17 3.49 5.61
N PHE A 432 -14.25 4.44 5.60
CA PHE A 432 -12.94 4.24 6.21
C PHE A 432 -13.04 4.02 7.73
N SER A 433 -12.10 3.26 8.28
CA SER A 433 -12.00 3.10 9.73
C SER A 433 -11.50 4.38 10.40
N MET A 434 -10.47 4.99 9.81
CA MET A 434 -9.79 6.17 10.36
C MET A 434 -9.35 7.13 9.24
N LYS A 435 -8.96 8.34 9.67
CA LYS A 435 -8.47 9.41 8.79
C LYS A 435 -7.24 10.08 9.40
N TRP A 436 -6.23 10.39 8.60
CA TRP A 436 -5.12 11.24 9.03
C TRP A 436 -5.60 12.67 9.35
N ASN A 437 -5.11 13.23 10.46
CA ASN A 437 -5.43 14.61 10.85
C ASN A 437 -4.36 15.57 10.33
N MET A 438 -4.46 15.92 9.05
CA MET A 438 -3.54 16.84 8.40
C MET A 438 -3.67 18.27 8.93
N GLY A 439 -4.87 18.69 9.38
CA GLY A 439 -5.09 19.99 10.00
C GLY A 439 -4.32 20.13 11.32
N TRP A 440 -4.44 19.15 12.20
CA TRP A 440 -3.65 19.09 13.44
C TRP A 440 -2.14 19.13 13.15
N MET A 441 -1.69 18.34 12.21
CA MET A 441 -0.27 18.25 11.83
C MET A 441 0.28 19.62 11.41
N ASN A 442 -0.43 20.33 10.52
CA ASN A 442 -0.02 21.64 10.04
C ASN A 442 0.02 22.68 11.17
N ASP A 443 -1.01 22.74 12.00
CA ASP A 443 -1.10 23.68 13.10
C ASP A 443 0.01 23.47 14.13
N ILE A 444 0.25 22.22 14.51
CA ILE A 444 1.25 21.84 15.50
C ILE A 444 2.66 22.10 14.99
N LEU A 445 3.00 21.70 13.78
CA LEU A 445 4.34 21.94 13.23
C LEU A 445 4.61 23.44 13.05
N ARG A 446 3.61 24.22 12.67
CA ARG A 446 3.71 25.69 12.62
C ARG A 446 4.02 26.25 14.00
N TYR A 447 3.23 25.87 15.02
CA TYR A 447 3.42 26.35 16.41
C TYR A 447 4.80 26.00 16.96
N PHE A 448 5.26 24.76 16.76
CA PHE A 448 6.54 24.32 17.28
C PHE A 448 7.74 24.90 16.51
N SER A 449 7.58 25.29 15.26
CA SER A 449 8.60 25.97 14.48
C SER A 449 8.77 27.45 14.85
N ASP A 450 7.78 28.05 15.52
CA ASP A 450 7.88 29.43 16.02
C ASP A 450 8.86 29.52 17.19
N ASP A 451 9.66 30.60 17.22
CA ASP A 451 10.44 30.92 18.40
C ASP A 451 9.51 31.05 19.63
N PRO A 452 9.86 30.45 20.77
CA PRO A 452 9.01 30.42 21.97
C PRO A 452 8.50 31.81 22.43
N ILE A 453 9.22 32.89 22.12
CA ILE A 453 8.79 34.25 22.45
C ILE A 453 7.52 34.69 21.71
N PHE A 454 7.26 34.10 20.52
CA PHE A 454 6.09 34.41 19.69
C PHE A 454 4.93 33.46 19.92
N ARG A 455 5.14 32.30 20.56
CA ARG A 455 4.11 31.26 20.79
C ARG A 455 2.87 31.77 21.52
N LYS A 456 3.01 32.78 22.39
CA LYS A 456 1.89 33.44 23.06
C LYS A 456 0.86 34.05 22.10
N TYR A 457 1.24 34.37 20.87
CA TYR A 457 0.34 34.94 19.84
C TYR A 457 -0.32 33.85 18.99
N HIS A 458 0.16 32.60 19.07
CA HIS A 458 -0.25 31.48 18.22
C HIS A 458 -0.82 30.29 19.03
N GLN A 459 -1.21 30.51 20.30
CA GLN A 459 -1.72 29.41 21.15
C GLN A 459 -2.96 28.73 20.57
N ASN A 460 -3.70 29.39 19.70
CA ASN A 460 -4.82 28.78 19.00
C ASN A 460 -4.42 27.57 18.14
N ASN A 461 -3.21 27.51 17.63
CA ASN A 461 -2.70 26.35 16.88
C ASN A 461 -2.66 25.07 17.74
N LEU A 462 -2.54 25.21 19.08
CA LEU A 462 -2.62 24.07 20.00
C LEU A 462 -4.07 23.61 20.26
N THR A 463 -5.03 24.54 20.23
CA THR A 463 -6.39 24.30 20.73
C THR A 463 -7.41 24.11 19.64
N PHE A 464 -7.17 24.65 18.45
CA PHE A 464 -8.12 24.67 17.33
C PHE A 464 -8.56 23.26 16.90
N ALA A 465 -7.61 22.32 16.80
CA ALA A 465 -7.89 20.95 16.38
C ALA A 465 -8.92 20.24 17.25
N LEU A 466 -9.05 20.61 18.55
CA LEU A 466 -10.04 20.02 19.44
C LEU A 466 -11.49 20.42 19.13
N LEU A 467 -11.71 21.47 18.35
CA LEU A 467 -13.04 21.83 17.88
C LEU A 467 -13.63 20.78 16.92
N TYR A 468 -12.78 20.05 16.22
CA TYR A 468 -13.20 19.02 15.27
C TYR A 468 -12.65 17.62 15.57
N ALA A 469 -11.83 17.44 16.62
CA ALA A 469 -11.15 16.19 16.96
C ALA A 469 -12.08 14.97 17.05
N PHE A 470 -13.36 15.16 17.29
CA PHE A 470 -14.36 14.11 17.48
C PHE A 470 -15.34 13.98 16.29
N THR A 471 -15.12 14.71 15.20
CA THR A 471 -15.93 14.59 13.98
C THR A 471 -15.61 13.37 13.18
N GLU A 472 -14.34 12.91 13.21
CA GLU A 472 -13.81 11.74 12.54
C GLU A 472 -12.98 10.89 13.52
N ASN A 473 -12.64 9.67 13.12
CA ASN A 473 -11.71 8.82 13.85
C ASN A 473 -10.26 9.16 13.41
N PHE A 474 -9.65 10.12 14.07
CA PHE A 474 -8.38 10.67 13.62
C PHE A 474 -7.15 9.88 14.09
N ILE A 475 -6.15 9.80 13.19
CA ILE A 475 -4.76 9.50 13.50
C ILE A 475 -3.98 10.81 13.45
N LEU A 476 -3.30 11.15 14.53
CA LEU A 476 -2.36 12.28 14.57
C LEU A 476 -1.06 11.83 13.91
N VAL A 477 -0.62 12.57 12.90
CA VAL A 477 0.48 12.12 12.04
C VAL A 477 1.65 13.09 12.08
N LEU A 478 2.87 12.52 12.11
CA LEU A 478 4.13 13.15 11.77
C LEU A 478 4.78 12.20 10.76
N SER A 479 4.32 12.28 9.51
CA SER A 479 4.60 11.33 8.44
C SER A 479 5.88 11.65 7.65
N HIS A 480 6.17 10.84 6.63
CA HIS A 480 7.28 11.07 5.71
C HIS A 480 7.20 12.42 4.99
N ASP A 481 5.98 12.89 4.66
CA ASP A 481 5.76 14.13 3.92
C ASP A 481 6.26 15.38 4.66
N GLU A 482 6.29 15.35 5.99
CA GLU A 482 6.75 16.50 6.79
C GLU A 482 8.28 16.66 6.84
N VAL A 483 9.03 15.67 6.36
CA VAL A 483 10.49 15.62 6.51
C VAL A 483 11.26 15.48 5.19
N VAL A 484 10.65 15.93 4.09
CA VAL A 484 11.21 15.87 2.72
C VAL A 484 11.09 17.22 1.99
N TYR A 485 11.75 17.35 0.87
CA TYR A 485 11.62 18.42 -0.12
C TYR A 485 11.75 19.85 0.44
N GLY A 486 12.77 20.09 1.26
CA GLY A 486 13.07 21.41 1.84
C GLY A 486 12.24 21.75 3.07
N LYS A 487 11.46 20.79 3.60
CA LYS A 487 10.67 20.97 4.83
C LYS A 487 11.50 20.80 6.10
N ARG A 488 12.74 20.35 6.04
CA ARG A 488 13.66 20.03 7.14
C ARG A 488 13.20 18.82 7.99
N SER A 489 14.11 18.20 8.75
CA SER A 489 13.74 17.16 9.72
C SER A 489 12.92 17.73 10.88
N LEU A 490 12.24 16.88 11.65
CA LEU A 490 11.50 17.32 12.83
C LEU A 490 12.40 18.02 13.86
N LEU A 491 13.61 17.50 14.09
CA LEU A 491 14.57 18.12 15.02
C LEU A 491 15.05 19.48 14.49
N ASP A 492 15.34 19.60 13.19
CA ASP A 492 15.82 20.84 12.61
C ASP A 492 14.77 21.94 12.54
N LYS A 493 13.47 21.58 12.44
CA LYS A 493 12.37 22.53 12.56
C LYS A 493 12.32 23.23 13.92
N MET A 494 12.83 22.58 14.99
CA MET A 494 12.72 23.10 16.35
C MET A 494 13.64 24.32 16.52
N PRO A 495 13.13 25.45 17.08
CA PRO A 495 13.90 26.65 17.35
C PRO A 495 14.84 26.51 18.55
N GLY A 496 15.77 27.45 18.67
CA GLY A 496 16.67 27.57 19.80
C GLY A 496 18.01 26.87 19.63
N ASP A 497 18.75 26.77 20.73
CA ASP A 497 20.04 26.09 20.78
C ASP A 497 19.90 24.55 20.72
N PHE A 498 21.01 23.85 20.71
CA PHE A 498 21.05 22.39 20.60
C PHE A 498 20.21 21.67 21.65
N TRP A 499 20.28 22.10 22.92
CA TRP A 499 19.48 21.54 23.99
C TRP A 499 17.98 21.83 23.80
N GLN A 500 17.65 23.06 23.42
CA GLN A 500 16.27 23.52 23.22
C GLN A 500 15.59 22.77 22.05
N LYS A 501 16.32 22.44 20.99
CA LYS A 501 15.80 21.62 19.88
C LYS A 501 15.31 20.26 20.39
N PHE A 502 16.10 19.55 21.16
CA PHE A 502 15.70 18.26 21.76
C PHE A 502 14.58 18.40 22.79
N ALA A 503 14.61 19.46 23.60
CA ALA A 503 13.52 19.73 24.55
C ALA A 503 12.20 19.99 23.84
N ASN A 504 12.20 20.79 22.77
CA ASN A 504 11.04 21.04 21.92
C ASN A 504 10.54 19.76 21.26
N LEU A 505 11.43 18.89 20.77
CA LEU A 505 11.03 17.64 20.12
C LEU A 505 10.38 16.66 21.12
N ARG A 506 10.93 16.52 22.34
CA ARG A 506 10.28 15.77 23.43
C ARG A 506 8.92 16.35 23.79
N LEU A 507 8.82 17.68 23.84
CA LEU A 507 7.58 18.39 24.13
C LEU A 507 6.53 18.16 23.03
N LEU A 508 6.92 18.18 21.75
CA LEU A 508 6.06 17.88 20.60
C LEU A 508 5.48 16.46 20.72
N PHE A 509 6.34 15.47 20.95
CA PHE A 509 5.90 14.07 21.08
C PHE A 509 4.98 13.88 22.29
N SER A 510 5.33 14.50 23.44
CA SER A 510 4.47 14.47 24.63
C SER A 510 3.09 15.05 24.32
N TYR A 511 3.02 16.18 23.61
CA TYR A 511 1.76 16.83 23.25
C TYR A 511 0.93 15.97 22.31
N MET A 512 1.57 15.38 21.28
CA MET A 512 0.92 14.46 20.34
C MET A 512 0.29 13.27 21.07
N PHE A 513 1.06 12.62 21.97
CA PHE A 513 0.57 11.43 22.69
C PHE A 513 -0.54 11.75 23.69
N ALA A 514 -0.54 12.96 24.24
CA ALA A 514 -1.58 13.41 25.17
C ALA A 514 -2.90 13.80 24.48
N GLN A 515 -2.89 14.18 23.21
CA GLN A 515 -4.09 14.57 22.47
C GLN A 515 -4.97 13.36 22.12
N PRO A 516 -6.31 13.54 21.95
CA PRO A 516 -7.19 12.50 21.42
C PRO A 516 -6.80 12.07 19.99
N GLY A 517 -6.98 10.80 19.69
CA GLY A 517 -6.66 10.18 18.41
C GLY A 517 -5.47 9.22 18.48
N LYS A 518 -5.30 8.38 17.45
CA LYS A 518 -4.17 7.43 17.34
C LYS A 518 -2.91 8.18 16.91
N LYS A 519 -1.74 7.54 16.93
CA LYS A 519 -0.43 8.18 16.76
C LYS A 519 0.35 7.56 15.61
N LEU A 520 1.02 8.39 14.80
CA LEU A 520 1.92 7.92 13.75
C LEU A 520 3.22 8.74 13.75
N HIS A 521 4.34 8.04 13.81
CA HIS A 521 5.68 8.59 13.61
C HIS A 521 6.34 7.97 12.39
N PHE A 522 6.91 8.80 11.55
CA PHE A 522 7.81 8.34 10.51
C PHE A 522 9.18 7.95 11.09
N MET A 523 9.78 6.89 10.52
CA MET A 523 11.10 6.38 10.92
C MET A 523 12.15 7.50 10.99
N GLY A 524 13.01 7.45 12.02
CA GLY A 524 14.04 8.46 12.28
C GLY A 524 13.59 9.60 13.19
N ALA A 525 12.29 9.80 13.40
CA ALA A 525 11.76 10.77 14.36
C ALA A 525 12.22 10.45 15.78
N GLU A 526 12.20 9.16 16.15
CA GLU A 526 12.54 8.64 17.46
C GLU A 526 14.03 8.77 17.81
N ILE A 527 14.89 8.87 16.81
CA ILE A 527 16.33 9.10 17.01
C ILE A 527 16.73 10.57 16.81
N GLY A 528 15.78 11.43 16.44
CA GLY A 528 16.05 12.85 16.21
C GLY A 528 16.99 13.09 15.02
N GLN A 529 16.69 12.50 13.87
CA GLN A 529 17.50 12.68 12.67
C GLN A 529 17.69 14.17 12.34
N TRP A 530 18.94 14.56 11.98
CA TRP A 530 19.25 15.94 11.66
C TRP A 530 18.79 16.38 10.28
N TRP A 531 19.05 15.50 9.29
CA TRP A 531 18.76 15.79 7.89
C TRP A 531 17.36 15.34 7.52
N GLU A 532 16.84 15.92 6.50
CA GLU A 532 15.63 15.43 5.84
C GLU A 532 15.79 13.98 5.46
N TRP A 533 14.67 13.27 5.43
CA TRP A 533 14.68 11.90 4.94
C TRP A 533 15.15 11.83 3.47
N ASN A 534 16.03 10.89 3.21
CA ASN A 534 16.55 10.58 1.88
C ASN A 534 16.32 9.10 1.58
N ALA A 535 15.43 8.80 0.62
CA ALA A 535 15.11 7.43 0.20
C ALA A 535 16.33 6.65 -0.33
N ASN A 536 17.37 7.37 -0.77
CA ASN A 536 18.58 6.79 -1.34
C ASN A 536 19.69 6.49 -0.30
N SER A 537 19.45 6.77 0.97
CA SER A 537 20.42 6.51 2.06
C SER A 537 19.76 5.81 3.24
N SER A 538 20.55 5.16 4.08
CA SER A 538 20.10 4.65 5.37
C SER A 538 19.76 5.80 6.31
N LEU A 539 18.90 5.55 7.31
CA LEU A 539 18.81 6.44 8.48
C LEU A 539 20.17 6.58 9.15
N ASP A 540 20.38 7.73 9.82
CA ASP A 540 21.63 8.07 10.50
C ASP A 540 21.77 7.34 11.85
N TRP A 541 21.75 6.00 11.82
CA TRP A 541 21.87 5.15 13.03
C TRP A 541 23.08 5.45 13.90
N HIS A 542 24.15 6.01 13.33
CA HIS A 542 25.33 6.46 14.06
C HIS A 542 25.04 7.55 15.09
N LEU A 543 23.94 8.29 14.95
CA LEU A 543 23.51 9.30 15.93
C LEU A 543 23.27 8.72 17.32
N LEU A 544 22.91 7.44 17.42
CA LEU A 544 22.73 6.76 18.70
C LEU A 544 24.02 6.60 19.52
N GLN A 545 25.20 6.94 18.98
CA GLN A 545 26.46 7.07 19.75
C GLN A 545 26.44 8.32 20.62
N TYR A 546 25.61 9.31 20.34
CA TYR A 546 25.52 10.57 21.06
C TYR A 546 24.37 10.55 22.08
N GLU A 547 24.66 10.96 23.31
CA GLU A 547 23.71 10.95 24.43
C GLU A 547 22.33 11.61 24.11
N PRO A 548 22.25 12.79 23.48
CA PRO A 548 20.97 13.42 23.21
C PRO A 548 20.03 12.54 22.37
N HIS A 549 20.55 11.91 21.32
CA HIS A 549 19.82 11.04 20.41
C HIS A 549 19.40 9.73 21.08
N LYS A 550 20.35 9.10 21.79
CA LYS A 550 20.09 7.87 22.55
C LYS A 550 19.01 8.08 23.63
N LYS A 551 19.06 9.21 24.32
CA LYS A 551 18.08 9.56 25.36
C LYS A 551 16.73 10.01 24.81
N LEU A 552 16.70 10.61 23.61
CA LEU A 552 15.46 10.84 22.90
C LEU A 552 14.78 9.53 22.50
N GLN A 553 15.54 8.55 22.02
CA GLN A 553 15.02 7.22 21.70
C GLN A 553 14.43 6.55 22.96
N ALA A 554 15.14 6.61 24.10
CA ALA A 554 14.62 6.11 25.37
C ALA A 554 13.32 6.82 25.78
N PHE A 555 13.24 8.14 25.58
CA PHE A 555 12.02 8.91 25.84
C PHE A 555 10.83 8.44 24.99
N VAL A 556 11.03 8.23 23.69
CA VAL A 556 9.96 7.76 22.81
C VAL A 556 9.50 6.35 23.20
N LYS A 557 10.43 5.48 23.60
CA LYS A 557 10.09 4.15 24.12
C LYS A 557 9.22 4.24 25.37
N ASP A 558 9.63 5.01 26.36
CA ASP A 558 8.87 5.17 27.60
C ASP A 558 7.51 5.85 27.37
N LEU A 559 7.43 6.75 26.38
CA LEU A 559 6.17 7.39 25.97
C LEU A 559 5.21 6.39 25.32
N ASN A 560 5.71 5.48 24.48
CA ASN A 560 4.93 4.38 23.91
C ASN A 560 4.45 3.41 25.00
N ASP A 561 5.31 3.09 25.97
CA ASP A 561 4.98 2.21 27.09
C ASP A 561 3.90 2.84 27.99
N LEU A 562 3.99 4.13 28.29
CA LEU A 562 2.96 4.88 29.00
C LEU A 562 1.63 4.86 28.21
N TYR A 563 1.68 5.13 26.91
CA TYR A 563 0.48 5.15 26.05
C TYR A 563 -0.23 3.80 26.05
N ARG A 564 0.51 2.69 26.00
CA ARG A 564 -0.06 1.33 26.00
C ARG A 564 -0.60 0.92 27.37
N SER A 565 0.02 1.39 28.46
CA SER A 565 -0.33 0.97 29.81
C SER A 565 -1.44 1.81 30.46
N GLU A 566 -1.71 3.01 29.92
CA GLU A 566 -2.68 3.94 30.50
C GLU A 566 -3.96 4.03 29.67
N PRO A 567 -5.07 3.36 30.09
CA PRO A 567 -6.33 3.35 29.37
C PRO A 567 -6.89 4.73 29.04
N SER A 568 -6.66 5.71 29.91
CA SER A 568 -7.09 7.10 29.71
C SER A 568 -6.44 7.78 28.49
N MET A 569 -5.37 7.20 27.92
CA MET A 569 -4.73 7.76 26.72
C MET A 569 -5.29 7.23 25.40
N HIS A 570 -6.10 6.15 25.41
CA HIS A 570 -6.53 5.51 24.18
C HIS A 570 -7.97 4.95 24.16
N GLU A 571 -8.59 4.63 25.33
CA GLU A 571 -9.93 4.01 25.35
C GLU A 571 -11.05 4.91 24.85
N VAL A 572 -10.91 6.24 25.08
CA VAL A 572 -11.94 7.23 24.73
C VAL A 572 -11.30 8.33 23.88
N ASP A 573 -10.81 7.94 22.69
CA ASP A 573 -10.11 8.84 21.77
C ASP A 573 -11.04 9.65 20.86
N PHE A 574 -12.22 9.10 20.54
CA PHE A 574 -13.06 9.63 19.46
C PHE A 574 -14.34 10.28 19.94
N THR A 575 -14.45 10.54 21.25
CA THR A 575 -15.54 11.26 21.86
C THR A 575 -15.04 12.25 22.91
N TYR A 576 -15.79 13.31 23.14
CA TYR A 576 -15.38 14.41 24.03
C TYR A 576 -15.32 14.01 25.51
N GLU A 577 -15.93 12.90 25.91
CA GLU A 577 -15.89 12.39 27.29
C GLU A 577 -14.46 12.03 27.73
N GLY A 578 -13.59 11.66 26.79
CA GLY A 578 -12.20 11.31 27.04
C GLY A 578 -11.26 12.50 27.29
N PHE A 579 -11.73 13.73 27.08
CA PHE A 579 -10.89 14.92 27.16
C PHE A 579 -11.56 16.06 27.94
N GLU A 580 -10.82 16.73 28.80
CA GLU A 580 -11.32 17.88 29.55
C GLU A 580 -10.24 18.92 29.80
N TRP A 581 -10.43 20.15 29.34
CA TRP A 581 -9.53 21.26 29.67
C TRP A 581 -9.51 21.57 31.17
N ILE A 582 -8.30 21.78 31.70
CA ILE A 582 -8.10 22.44 33.00
C ILE A 582 -7.95 23.93 32.76
N ASP A 583 -6.92 24.32 31.98
CA ASP A 583 -6.71 25.69 31.54
C ASP A 583 -5.94 25.72 30.21
N PHE A 584 -6.41 26.53 29.29
CA PHE A 584 -5.80 26.82 28.01
C PHE A 584 -5.66 28.33 27.74
N SER A 585 -5.96 29.15 28.74
CA SER A 585 -6.05 30.60 28.60
C SER A 585 -4.80 31.36 29.03
N ASP A 586 -3.78 30.68 29.58
CA ASP A 586 -2.53 31.34 30.00
C ASP A 586 -1.59 31.60 28.80
N TYR A 587 -2.08 32.43 27.85
CA TYR A 587 -1.33 32.78 26.62
C TYR A 587 -0.01 33.47 26.97
N GLY A 588 0.01 34.32 28.02
CA GLY A 588 1.19 35.09 28.41
C GLY A 588 2.39 34.24 28.79
N ARG A 589 2.13 33.03 29.29
CA ARG A 589 3.16 32.06 29.70
C ARG A 589 3.25 30.88 28.73
N SER A 590 2.36 30.80 27.77
CA SER A 590 2.25 29.66 26.82
C SER A 590 2.17 28.33 27.56
N ILE A 591 1.24 28.22 28.54
CA ILE A 591 1.00 27.02 29.30
C ILE A 591 -0.40 26.51 28.99
N VAL A 592 -0.53 25.19 28.85
CA VAL A 592 -1.84 24.53 28.77
C VAL A 592 -1.88 23.33 29.70
N SER A 593 -3.06 23.01 30.22
CA SER A 593 -3.29 21.82 31.04
C SER A 593 -4.66 21.22 30.77
N PHE A 594 -4.73 19.89 30.80
CA PHE A 594 -5.96 19.14 30.54
C PHE A 594 -5.94 17.76 31.19
N ILE A 595 -7.08 17.09 31.15
CA ILE A 595 -7.26 15.72 31.65
C ILE A 595 -7.62 14.82 30.49
N ARG A 596 -7.03 13.61 30.49
CA ARG A 596 -7.47 12.48 29.70
C ARG A 596 -8.14 11.46 30.62
N LYS A 597 -9.29 10.94 30.20
CA LYS A 597 -10.10 10.01 30.98
C LYS A 597 -10.27 8.69 30.25
N ALA A 598 -10.23 7.58 31.00
CA ALA A 598 -10.64 6.27 30.52
C ALA A 598 -12.18 6.15 30.54
N LYS A 599 -12.70 5.00 30.08
CA LYS A 599 -14.13 4.64 30.22
C LYS A 599 -14.60 4.70 31.66
N ASN A 600 -13.74 4.30 32.61
CA ASN A 600 -13.93 4.61 34.02
C ASN A 600 -13.42 6.01 34.29
N PRO A 601 -14.27 7.02 34.54
CA PRO A 601 -13.84 8.40 34.73
C PRO A 601 -13.00 8.63 36.00
N ALA A 602 -12.94 7.66 36.91
CA ALA A 602 -12.05 7.70 38.07
C ALA A 602 -10.58 7.40 37.70
N ASP A 603 -10.35 6.73 36.57
CA ASP A 603 -9.02 6.52 35.97
C ASP A 603 -8.73 7.62 34.94
N PHE A 604 -7.86 8.54 35.33
CA PHE A 604 -7.51 9.68 34.50
C PHE A 604 -6.06 10.11 34.70
N LEU A 605 -5.54 10.82 33.70
CA LEU A 605 -4.25 11.48 33.75
C LEU A 605 -4.42 13.00 33.64
N VAL A 606 -3.56 13.72 34.34
CA VAL A 606 -3.45 15.18 34.26
C VAL A 606 -2.19 15.54 33.49
N PHE A 607 -2.33 16.31 32.43
CA PHE A 607 -1.24 16.77 31.57
C PHE A 607 -1.02 18.27 31.75
N VAL A 608 0.25 18.69 31.85
CA VAL A 608 0.66 20.09 31.93
C VAL A 608 1.85 20.33 31.02
N PHE A 609 1.73 21.35 30.18
CA PHE A 609 2.74 21.70 29.18
C PHE A 609 3.22 23.14 29.35
N ASN A 610 4.53 23.33 29.38
CA ASN A 610 5.17 24.63 29.32
C ASN A 610 5.94 24.76 27.99
N PHE A 611 5.43 25.58 27.09
CA PHE A 611 5.99 25.77 25.76
C PHE A 611 7.07 26.87 25.69
N THR A 612 7.55 27.35 26.86
CA THR A 612 8.61 28.36 26.95
C THR A 612 9.89 27.82 27.57
N PRO A 613 11.08 28.38 27.26
CA PRO A 613 12.34 27.97 27.88
C PRO A 613 12.50 28.54 29.30
N VAL A 614 11.41 28.95 29.95
CA VAL A 614 11.41 29.53 31.29
C VAL A 614 10.81 28.55 32.28
N ARG A 615 11.58 28.17 33.31
CA ARG A 615 11.05 27.42 34.45
C ARG A 615 9.95 28.20 35.15
N ARG A 616 8.88 27.50 35.59
CA ARG A 616 7.80 28.14 36.37
C ARG A 616 7.70 27.47 37.73
N TYR A 617 8.08 28.17 38.73
CA TYR A 617 7.98 27.68 40.11
C TYR A 617 6.59 28.03 40.71
N ASN A 618 6.10 27.11 41.55
CA ASN A 618 4.85 27.30 42.26
C ASN A 618 3.65 27.58 41.31
N TYR A 619 3.58 26.94 40.16
CA TYR A 619 2.49 27.09 39.22
C TYR A 619 1.30 26.24 39.65
N ARG A 620 0.15 26.88 39.86
CA ARG A 620 -1.03 26.20 40.41
C ARG A 620 -2.00 25.81 39.30
N ILE A 621 -2.42 24.53 39.29
CA ILE A 621 -3.46 24.00 38.42
C ILE A 621 -4.58 23.38 39.24
N GLY A 622 -5.85 23.46 38.77
CA GLY A 622 -6.98 22.80 39.40
C GLY A 622 -7.02 21.30 39.08
N VAL A 623 -7.40 20.47 40.06
CA VAL A 623 -7.58 19.02 39.89
C VAL A 623 -8.89 18.52 40.49
N PRO A 624 -9.49 17.43 39.99
CA PRO A 624 -10.83 16.99 40.36
C PRO A 624 -10.96 16.51 41.80
N LYS A 625 -9.93 15.92 42.40
CA LYS A 625 -9.97 15.31 43.73
C LYS A 625 -8.70 15.59 44.52
N GLY A 626 -8.81 15.51 45.85
CA GLY A 626 -7.65 15.53 46.74
C GLY A 626 -6.82 14.26 46.68
N GLY A 627 -5.72 14.20 47.42
CA GLY A 627 -4.81 13.07 47.48
C GLY A 627 -3.51 13.32 46.79
N PHE A 628 -2.68 12.26 46.72
CA PHE A 628 -1.37 12.30 46.09
C PHE A 628 -1.50 12.07 44.57
N TYR A 629 -0.79 12.89 43.80
CA TYR A 629 -0.66 12.76 42.35
C TYR A 629 0.79 12.39 42.03
N ARG A 630 0.99 11.17 41.59
CA ARG A 630 2.29 10.65 41.17
C ARG A 630 2.67 11.23 39.80
N GLU A 631 3.88 11.78 39.70
CA GLU A 631 4.47 12.18 38.41
C GLU A 631 4.88 10.91 37.64
N VAL A 632 4.13 10.54 36.60
CA VAL A 632 4.36 9.32 35.81
C VAL A 632 5.21 9.57 34.61
N LEU A 633 5.30 10.81 34.12
CA LEU A 633 6.21 11.22 33.07
C LEU A 633 6.66 12.68 33.31
N ASN A 634 7.95 12.91 33.10
CA ASN A 634 8.57 14.22 33.05
C ASN A 634 9.53 14.28 31.86
N SER A 635 9.14 14.99 30.78
CA SER A 635 9.94 15.06 29.55
C SER A 635 11.27 15.80 29.73
N ASP A 636 11.45 16.54 30.85
CA ASP A 636 12.67 17.24 31.20
C ASP A 636 13.56 16.45 32.22
N SER A 637 13.21 15.18 32.46
CA SER A 637 14.06 14.32 33.30
C SER A 637 15.47 14.19 32.73
N GLY A 638 16.48 14.11 33.63
CA GLY A 638 17.84 13.80 33.24
C GLY A 638 18.00 12.43 32.53
N LEU A 639 17.05 11.53 32.72
CA LEU A 639 16.97 10.27 31.95
C LEU A 639 16.83 10.54 30.44
N TYR A 640 16.21 11.66 30.03
CA TYR A 640 15.95 12.03 28.67
C TYR A 640 16.77 13.23 28.19
N TRP A 641 17.90 13.50 28.86
CA TRP A 641 18.77 14.64 28.57
C TRP A 641 18.11 16.01 28.86
N GLY A 642 17.18 16.06 29.81
CA GLY A 642 16.54 17.27 30.29
C GLY A 642 17.33 17.97 31.39
N SER A 643 16.85 19.13 31.87
CA SER A 643 17.45 19.90 32.94
C SER A 643 17.12 19.34 34.34
N ASN A 644 16.30 18.29 34.39
CA ASN A 644 15.85 17.60 35.60
C ASN A 644 15.01 18.48 36.54
N THR A 645 14.23 19.41 35.98
CA THR A 645 13.24 20.17 36.77
C THR A 645 11.98 19.32 36.91
N GLY A 646 11.53 19.03 38.12
CA GLY A 646 10.35 18.18 38.38
C GLY A 646 9.82 18.30 39.78
N ASN A 647 8.94 17.41 40.17
CA ASN A 647 8.15 17.47 41.39
C ASN A 647 8.47 16.33 42.37
N GLN A 648 9.70 15.79 42.34
CA GLN A 648 10.18 14.76 43.24
C GLN A 648 9.30 13.50 43.30
N GLY A 649 8.77 13.10 42.13
CA GLY A 649 7.91 11.92 41.94
C GLY A 649 6.42 12.17 42.19
N GLY A 650 6.02 13.40 42.56
CA GLY A 650 4.60 13.77 42.69
C GLY A 650 4.31 14.90 43.66
N ARG A 651 3.02 15.23 43.82
CA ARG A 651 2.54 16.27 44.72
C ARG A 651 1.22 15.86 45.38
N ASN A 652 1.04 16.27 46.62
CA ASN A 652 -0.31 16.24 47.25
C ASN A 652 -1.15 17.39 46.75
N ALA A 653 -2.41 17.12 46.46
CA ALA A 653 -3.35 18.15 46.10
C ALA A 653 -3.77 18.95 47.35
N ASP A 654 -3.69 20.28 47.27
CA ASP A 654 -4.20 21.21 48.29
C ASP A 654 -5.71 21.29 48.17
N ALA A 655 -6.41 21.41 49.31
CA ALA A 655 -7.84 21.71 49.35
C ALA A 655 -8.10 23.22 49.07
N ILE A 656 -7.49 23.72 48.01
CA ILE A 656 -7.59 25.10 47.52
C ILE A 656 -8.28 25.06 46.16
N PRO A 657 -9.47 25.58 46.00
CA PRO A 657 -10.16 25.64 44.72
C PRO A 657 -9.37 26.46 43.69
N TRP A 658 -9.22 25.90 42.48
CA TRP A 658 -8.51 26.52 41.37
C TRP A 658 -9.07 26.05 40.03
N HIS A 659 -9.09 26.90 39.00
CA HIS A 659 -9.62 26.57 37.68
C HIS A 659 -11.00 25.86 37.73
N ARG A 660 -11.92 26.39 38.61
CA ARG A 660 -13.28 25.84 38.85
C ARG A 660 -13.28 24.39 39.39
N ARG A 661 -12.19 23.92 40.01
CA ARG A 661 -12.06 22.59 40.63
C ARG A 661 -11.87 22.73 42.14
N PRO A 662 -12.30 21.72 42.93
CA PRO A 662 -12.25 21.79 44.39
C PRO A 662 -10.86 21.74 44.96
N CYS A 663 -9.90 21.13 44.26
CA CYS A 663 -8.53 20.95 44.72
C CYS A 663 -7.55 21.49 43.68
N SER A 664 -6.29 21.63 44.05
CA SER A 664 -5.23 22.09 43.15
C SER A 664 -3.89 21.50 43.46
N LEU A 665 -3.03 21.39 42.42
CA LEU A 665 -1.61 21.05 42.54
C LEU A 665 -0.77 22.31 42.43
N ASN A 666 0.23 22.45 43.30
CA ASN A 666 1.27 23.47 43.18
C ASN A 666 2.53 22.83 42.62
N LEU A 667 2.89 23.15 41.35
CA LEU A 667 3.86 22.46 40.55
C LEU A 667 5.04 23.35 40.17
N ASP A 668 6.21 22.72 40.07
CA ASP A 668 7.36 23.30 39.36
C ASP A 668 7.37 22.78 37.95
N LEU A 669 7.14 23.68 36.96
CA LEU A 669 7.09 23.31 35.57
C LEU A 669 8.44 23.46 34.89
N PRO A 670 8.93 22.41 34.20
CA PRO A 670 10.18 22.47 33.47
C PRO A 670 10.13 23.44 32.27
N PRO A 671 11.29 23.92 31.81
CA PRO A 671 11.37 24.71 30.58
C PRO A 671 11.17 23.78 29.38
N LEU A 672 10.36 24.20 28.39
CA LEU A 672 10.10 23.40 27.19
C LEU A 672 9.75 21.94 27.55
N GLY A 673 8.85 21.74 28.51
CA GLY A 673 8.60 20.42 29.05
C GLY A 673 7.14 20.10 29.31
N ALA A 674 6.88 18.81 29.41
CA ALA A 674 5.60 18.20 29.72
C ALA A 674 5.69 17.41 31.03
N LEU A 675 4.67 17.51 31.84
CA LEU A 675 4.48 16.71 33.05
C LEU A 675 3.17 15.93 32.95
N VAL A 676 3.19 14.69 33.39
CA VAL A 676 2.01 13.83 33.43
C VAL A 676 1.84 13.30 34.87
N PHE A 677 0.65 13.48 35.41
CA PHE A 677 0.33 13.05 36.78
C PHE A 677 -0.84 12.06 36.79
N LYS A 678 -0.70 11.03 37.60
CA LYS A 678 -1.77 10.06 37.88
C LYS A 678 -2.16 10.15 39.36
N PRO A 679 -3.45 10.32 39.71
CA PRO A 679 -3.88 10.23 41.10
C PRO A 679 -3.64 8.82 41.64
N ALA A 680 -3.09 8.73 42.88
CA ALA A 680 -2.79 7.47 43.56
C ALA A 680 -4.05 6.86 44.19
#